data_2d6cf1411f79c85ad702eed53de33567
#
_entry.id   2d6cf1411f79c85ad702eed53de33567
#
_cell.length_a   1.000
_cell.length_b   1.000
_cell.length_c   1.000
_cell.angle_alpha   90.00
_cell.angle_beta   90.00
_cell.angle_gamma   90.00
#
_symmetry.space_group_name_H-M   'P 1'
#
loop_
_entity.id
_entity.type
_entity.pdbx_description
1 polymer ?
#
loop_
_entity_poly.entity_id
_entity_poly.type
_entity_poly.pdbx_seq_one_letter_code
_entity_poly.pdbx_strand_id
1 'polypeptide(L)'
;MRKRMFALLVAVAVAGLAGTTIAPAGAATGLPAKASTGASPPGLGGFPALPCQDGAVAGAGPIKHVIYLQFDNVHLQRNLAGVPSDLEQMPHLRDFITSNGTLLSNDHTVLISHTANGILTSLTSLYPDRQGQAVSNSYRYYKPDGTSGVGVSFAYWTDSVFDPTTPTPTDTSYNMLTADGRNDPAPWVPFTRAGCNWGAVGTANTVLENIGPDVPKVFGPGSPEAAEVASDPGQAFADFVGIAVHCAKGAAMCSTGNHGRPDVLPDEPGGYDGYQALFGHKYVAPQITSSLPLKDLSGNVIQDASGHVGFPGFDGMFPSVTLSYIAQMQEHGVPVTFGYLSDAHDDHGVAGEIHKSYGPGEAGYVQQLRSYDRAFAAFLTRLERDGITKDNTLFVITTEEEDHFVGGTPLNPGCDGVTTPCQWTHVDCTAPSADCSHNVTEVNANLRGLLATQTGNTTPFQVHADMAPAFYLDGNPAPDAPITRQFERDVGSLTATNPITGQTDRLSDKLVDRVGMDALHMVTGDPLRTPTFVDFLDDDYFGFTGPPDCASPCVTAPGSWSHATFAWNHGGYTPDIVRIWAGVVGPGVQHRRDGAGRRDRPGRPRCGRCPGCSRRGSRRRWGATTTLARSHRSWCSPVGR
;
A
#
# COMPACT_ATOMS: atom_id res chain seq x y z
N MET A 1 -24.83 -39.53 -6.53
CA MET A 1 -24.77 -38.70 -7.72
C MET A 1 -23.74 -37.65 -7.47
N ARG A 2 -22.75 -37.51 -8.32
CA ARG A 2 -21.42 -36.95 -8.01
C ARG A 2 -21.45 -35.44 -7.88
N LYS A 3 -21.13 -34.91 -6.70
CA LYS A 3 -20.75 -33.50 -6.46
C LYS A 3 -19.32 -33.32 -6.95
N ARG A 4 -19.11 -32.43 -7.90
CA ARG A 4 -17.78 -31.97 -8.28
C ARG A 4 -17.55 -30.64 -7.54
N MET A 5 -16.63 -30.68 -6.62
CA MET A 5 -15.98 -29.49 -6.05
C MET A 5 -15.16 -28.82 -7.15
N PHE A 6 -15.37 -27.52 -7.34
CA PHE A 6 -14.43 -26.66 -8.05
C PHE A 6 -13.70 -25.84 -6.97
N ALA A 7 -12.48 -26.24 -6.70
CA ALA A 7 -11.50 -25.37 -6.07
C ALA A 7 -10.86 -24.57 -7.21
N LEU A 8 -10.98 -23.25 -7.18
CA LEU A 8 -10.33 -22.38 -8.14
C LEU A 8 -8.93 -22.06 -7.60
N LEU A 9 -7.98 -22.92 -7.95
CA LEU A 9 -6.55 -22.61 -7.86
C LEU A 9 -6.22 -21.61 -8.97
N VAL A 10 -5.64 -20.48 -8.62
CA VAL A 10 -4.90 -19.65 -9.56
C VAL A 10 -3.67 -20.45 -9.99
N ALA A 11 -3.81 -21.21 -11.08
CA ALA A 11 -2.71 -21.93 -11.68
C ALA A 11 -1.92 -20.98 -12.59
N VAL A 12 -0.77 -20.53 -12.10
CA VAL A 12 0.29 -20.02 -12.97
C VAL A 12 0.80 -21.18 -13.81
N ALA A 13 0.54 -21.14 -15.10
CA ALA A 13 1.03 -22.15 -16.04
C ALA A 13 2.55 -22.04 -16.16
N VAL A 14 3.28 -22.97 -15.55
CA VAL A 14 4.69 -23.21 -15.82
C VAL A 14 4.78 -24.06 -17.09
N ALA A 15 5.09 -23.43 -18.22
CA ALA A 15 5.51 -24.14 -19.42
C ALA A 15 6.98 -24.55 -19.28
N GLY A 16 7.22 -25.85 -19.10
CA GLY A 16 8.54 -26.42 -19.09
C GLY A 16 9.18 -26.38 -20.48
N LEU A 17 10.43 -25.91 -20.54
CA LEU A 17 11.34 -26.10 -21.67
C LEU A 17 12.55 -26.89 -21.19
N ALA A 18 12.75 -28.00 -21.89
CA ALA A 18 13.82 -28.96 -21.67
C ALA A 18 15.19 -28.36 -21.97
N GLY A 19 16.18 -28.84 -21.23
CA GLY A 19 17.54 -28.34 -21.19
C GLY A 19 18.39 -28.51 -22.45
N THR A 20 19.38 -27.64 -22.52
CA THR A 20 20.67 -27.93 -23.15
C THR A 20 21.78 -27.39 -22.25
N THR A 21 22.68 -28.28 -21.89
CA THR A 21 23.88 -28.01 -21.12
C THR A 21 24.90 -27.25 -21.94
N ILE A 22 25.41 -26.12 -21.41
CA ILE A 22 26.64 -25.47 -21.90
C ILE A 22 27.58 -25.29 -20.71
N ALA A 23 28.82 -25.72 -20.92
CA ALA A 23 29.92 -25.72 -19.97
C ALA A 23 30.48 -24.29 -19.69
N PRO A 24 31.17 -24.08 -18.54
CA PRO A 24 31.58 -22.77 -18.12
C PRO A 24 32.83 -22.28 -18.84
N ALA A 25 32.84 -21.04 -19.28
CA ALA A 25 34.02 -20.32 -19.77
C ALA A 25 34.45 -19.26 -18.75
N GLY A 26 35.69 -19.32 -18.46
CA GLY A 26 36.73 -18.53 -17.90
C GLY A 26 36.43 -17.19 -17.20
N ALA A 27 37.05 -17.09 -16.02
CA ALA A 27 37.23 -15.90 -15.23
C ALA A 27 37.81 -14.70 -16.00
N ALA A 28 37.14 -13.55 -15.92
CA ALA A 28 37.68 -12.25 -16.31
C ALA A 28 38.06 -11.44 -15.08
N THR A 29 39.31 -11.01 -15.09
CA THR A 29 40.03 -10.28 -14.04
C THR A 29 39.45 -8.88 -13.82
N GLY A 30 39.31 -8.52 -12.56
CA GLY A 30 38.77 -7.24 -12.11
C GLY A 30 39.56 -6.00 -12.55
N LEU A 31 38.82 -4.95 -12.82
CA LEU A 31 39.32 -3.57 -12.90
C LEU A 31 39.22 -2.92 -11.50
N PRO A 32 40.19 -2.09 -11.11
CA PRO A 32 40.19 -1.52 -9.77
C PRO A 32 39.15 -0.41 -9.63
N ALA A 33 38.36 -0.50 -8.58
CA ALA A 33 37.43 0.55 -8.17
C ALA A 33 38.19 1.85 -7.85
N LYS A 34 37.89 2.93 -8.56
CA LYS A 34 38.31 4.27 -8.18
C LYS A 34 37.54 4.70 -6.92
N ALA A 35 38.27 4.81 -5.82
CA ALA A 35 37.74 5.45 -4.63
C ALA A 35 37.41 6.93 -4.94
N SER A 36 36.14 7.28 -5.00
CA SER A 36 35.70 8.67 -4.99
C SER A 36 35.62 9.13 -3.53
N THR A 37 36.50 10.05 -3.16
CA THR A 37 36.37 10.82 -1.94
C THR A 37 35.25 11.85 -2.15
N GLY A 38 34.02 11.41 -1.97
CA GLY A 38 32.83 12.28 -1.96
C GLY A 38 32.54 12.75 -0.53
N ALA A 39 32.47 14.05 -0.33
CA ALA A 39 32.05 14.64 0.93
C ALA A 39 30.66 14.12 1.31
N SER A 40 30.49 13.71 2.56
CA SER A 40 29.21 13.31 3.12
C SER A 40 28.19 14.47 2.94
N PRO A 41 26.93 14.18 2.54
CA PRO A 41 25.89 15.19 2.53
C PRO A 41 25.68 15.75 3.93
N PRO A 42 25.26 17.01 4.07
CA PRO A 42 25.03 17.62 5.38
C PRO A 42 24.01 16.79 6.16
N GLY A 43 24.38 16.37 7.37
CA GLY A 43 23.59 15.51 8.21
C GLY A 43 22.19 16.04 8.41
N LEU A 44 21.21 15.20 8.16
CA LEU A 44 19.85 15.37 8.68
C LEU A 44 20.00 15.52 10.22
N GLY A 45 19.53 16.62 10.75
CA GLY A 45 19.66 16.98 12.16
C GLY A 45 19.23 15.82 13.06
N GLY A 46 20.13 15.45 13.97
CA GLY A 46 20.11 14.21 14.72
C GLY A 46 18.77 13.81 15.30
N PHE A 47 18.23 12.73 14.77
CA PHE A 47 17.29 11.92 15.54
C PHE A 47 18.07 11.31 16.71
N PRO A 48 17.53 11.34 17.95
CA PRO A 48 18.17 10.66 19.06
C PRO A 48 18.31 9.18 18.71
N ALA A 49 19.53 8.64 18.82
CA ALA A 49 19.80 7.24 18.57
C ALA A 49 18.92 6.38 19.48
N LEU A 50 18.20 5.43 18.92
CA LEU A 50 17.48 4.41 19.69
C LEU A 50 18.53 3.50 20.37
N PRO A 51 18.39 3.20 21.66
CA PRO A 51 19.27 2.24 22.32
C PRO A 51 18.80 0.83 21.96
N CYS A 52 19.48 0.22 21.03
CA CYS A 52 19.06 -1.06 20.46
C CYS A 52 19.95 -2.22 20.86
N GLN A 53 20.48 -2.31 22.01
CA GLN A 53 21.05 -3.51 22.64
C GLN A 53 21.45 -3.23 24.10
N ASP A 54 21.69 -4.29 24.90
CA ASP A 54 21.99 -4.35 26.33
C ASP A 54 23.14 -3.50 26.87
N GLY A 55 23.44 -2.43 26.23
CA GLY A 55 24.41 -1.43 26.65
C GLY A 55 23.79 -0.05 26.48
N ALA A 56 23.12 0.44 27.49
CA ALA A 56 22.66 1.80 27.57
C ALA A 56 23.76 2.75 27.09
N VAL A 57 23.62 3.29 25.88
CA VAL A 57 24.41 4.45 25.48
C VAL A 57 23.92 5.59 26.35
N ALA A 58 24.76 6.06 27.25
CA ALA A 58 24.46 7.22 28.08
C ALA A 58 24.09 8.40 27.17
N GLY A 59 22.83 8.83 27.23
CA GLY A 59 22.29 9.88 26.38
C GLY A 59 21.21 9.44 25.40
N ALA A 60 20.80 8.17 25.41
CA ALA A 60 19.64 7.72 24.64
C ALA A 60 18.37 8.43 25.10
N GLY A 61 17.60 8.94 24.13
CA GLY A 61 16.31 9.58 24.36
C GLY A 61 15.29 8.65 25.01
N PRO A 62 14.10 9.16 25.33
CA PRO A 62 13.07 8.37 26.01
C PRO A 62 12.48 7.24 25.12
N ILE A 63 12.62 7.29 23.80
CA ILE A 63 12.07 6.29 22.89
C ILE A 63 12.98 5.06 22.86
N LYS A 64 12.44 3.94 23.28
CA LYS A 64 13.10 2.63 23.28
C LYS A 64 12.48 1.66 22.27
N HIS A 65 11.24 1.92 21.88
CA HIS A 65 10.45 1.08 20.99
C HIS A 65 9.81 1.94 19.90
N VAL A 66 9.68 1.39 18.70
CA VAL A 66 8.92 1.98 17.60
C VAL A 66 7.95 0.93 17.08
N ILE A 67 6.68 1.28 17.05
CA ILE A 67 5.62 0.43 16.52
C ILE A 67 4.88 1.23 15.45
N TYR A 68 5.07 0.84 14.19
CA TYR A 68 4.38 1.40 13.04
C TYR A 68 3.33 0.40 12.57
N LEU A 69 2.08 0.83 12.54
CA LEU A 69 0.93 0.03 12.11
C LEU A 69 0.24 0.73 10.96
N GLN A 70 -0.05 -0.01 9.92
CA GLN A 70 -0.72 0.48 8.73
C GLN A 70 -1.90 -0.43 8.41
N PHE A 71 -3.10 0.14 8.53
CA PHE A 71 -4.31 -0.53 8.10
C PHE A 71 -4.42 -0.49 6.58
N ASP A 72 -5.05 -1.49 6.05
CA ASP A 72 -5.69 -1.49 4.76
C ASP A 72 -7.11 -0.93 4.95
N ASN A 73 -7.39 0.21 4.34
CA ASN A 73 -8.72 0.78 4.16
C ASN A 73 -9.58 0.96 5.44
N VAL A 74 -9.04 1.49 6.52
CA VAL A 74 -9.84 1.84 7.72
C VAL A 74 -10.15 3.32 7.74
N HIS A 75 -11.42 3.67 7.59
CA HIS A 75 -11.88 5.02 7.35
C HIS A 75 -12.02 5.88 8.62
N LEU A 76 -11.57 7.11 8.53
CA LEU A 76 -11.95 8.18 9.45
C LEU A 76 -13.24 8.87 9.01
N GLN A 77 -13.52 8.93 7.73
CA GLN A 77 -14.72 9.53 7.16
C GLN A 77 -15.88 8.52 7.19
N ARG A 78 -17.10 9.05 7.11
CA ARG A 78 -18.30 8.22 7.09
C ARG A 78 -18.75 7.99 5.67
N ASN A 79 -18.83 6.74 5.25
CA ASN A 79 -19.25 6.34 3.91
C ASN A 79 -20.77 6.42 3.70
N LEU A 80 -21.54 6.32 4.78
CA LEU A 80 -22.99 6.49 4.75
C LEU A 80 -23.43 7.46 5.84
N ALA A 81 -24.27 8.43 5.47
CA ALA A 81 -24.79 9.39 6.43
C ALA A 81 -25.57 8.70 7.57
N GLY A 82 -25.16 8.99 8.80
CA GLY A 82 -25.78 8.37 10.00
C GLY A 82 -25.06 7.12 10.52
N VAL A 83 -24.26 6.44 9.70
CA VAL A 83 -23.39 5.32 10.12
C VAL A 83 -22.05 5.88 10.61
N PRO A 84 -21.57 5.49 11.80
CA PRO A 84 -20.24 5.89 12.27
C PRO A 84 -19.14 5.38 11.33
N SER A 85 -18.04 6.13 11.22
CA SER A 85 -16.86 5.67 10.49
C SER A 85 -16.19 4.48 11.20
N ASP A 86 -15.27 3.83 10.52
CA ASP A 86 -14.57 2.65 11.05
C ASP A 86 -13.79 2.99 12.32
N LEU A 87 -13.05 4.09 12.30
CA LEU A 87 -12.31 4.53 13.48
C LEU A 87 -13.25 4.96 14.63
N GLU A 88 -14.45 5.50 14.33
CA GLU A 88 -15.47 5.76 15.35
C GLU A 88 -15.99 4.46 16.00
N GLN A 89 -15.96 3.34 15.27
CA GLN A 89 -16.38 2.02 15.74
C GLN A 89 -15.26 1.24 16.45
N MET A 90 -14.06 1.79 16.49
CA MET A 90 -12.89 1.27 17.23
C MET A 90 -12.51 2.19 18.41
N PRO A 91 -13.35 2.28 19.46
CA PRO A 91 -13.17 3.25 20.54
C PRO A 91 -11.88 3.06 21.34
N HIS A 92 -11.40 1.83 21.58
CA HIS A 92 -10.14 1.62 22.32
C HIS A 92 -8.94 2.16 21.53
N LEU A 93 -8.88 1.92 20.22
CA LEU A 93 -7.83 2.46 19.38
C LEU A 93 -7.92 3.99 19.30
N ARG A 94 -9.11 4.51 18.98
CA ARG A 94 -9.32 5.96 18.84
C ARG A 94 -9.02 6.71 20.13
N ASP A 95 -9.49 6.19 21.27
CA ASP A 95 -9.28 6.81 22.57
C ASP A 95 -7.81 6.72 23.02
N PHE A 96 -7.10 5.63 22.66
CA PHE A 96 -5.66 5.54 22.89
C PHE A 96 -4.92 6.67 22.17
N ILE A 97 -5.21 6.89 20.88
CA ILE A 97 -4.58 7.95 20.09
C ILE A 97 -4.98 9.34 20.63
N THR A 98 -6.27 9.60 20.78
CA THR A 98 -6.78 10.93 21.10
C THR A 98 -6.57 11.34 22.56
N SER A 99 -6.40 10.38 23.46
CA SER A 99 -6.14 10.65 24.89
C SER A 99 -4.64 10.74 25.23
N ASN A 100 -3.75 10.20 24.39
CA ASN A 100 -2.33 10.12 24.70
C ASN A 100 -1.43 10.76 23.65
N GLY A 101 -1.96 11.19 22.51
CA GLY A 101 -1.19 11.71 21.40
C GLY A 101 -1.94 12.69 20.51
N THR A 102 -1.70 12.61 19.23
CA THR A 102 -2.32 13.47 18.21
C THR A 102 -2.92 12.58 17.12
N LEU A 103 -4.18 12.80 16.80
CA LEU A 103 -4.83 12.28 15.60
C LEU A 103 -4.79 13.38 14.52
N LEU A 104 -4.14 13.07 13.40
CA LEU A 104 -4.15 13.87 12.19
C LEU A 104 -5.33 13.39 11.33
N SER A 105 -6.32 14.25 11.13
CA SER A 105 -7.56 13.91 10.41
C SER A 105 -7.56 14.42 8.96
N ASN A 106 -6.44 14.90 8.48
CA ASN A 106 -6.23 15.39 7.13
C ASN A 106 -4.81 15.04 6.68
N ASP A 107 -4.47 13.78 6.87
CA ASP A 107 -3.32 13.17 6.24
C ASP A 107 -3.70 12.71 4.83
N HIS A 108 -2.75 12.41 4.00
CA HIS A 108 -2.97 12.04 2.62
C HIS A 108 -2.13 10.81 2.26
N THR A 109 -2.68 9.98 1.39
CA THR A 109 -1.92 8.93 0.73
C THR A 109 -0.73 9.51 -0.04
N VAL A 110 0.22 8.66 -0.34
CA VAL A 110 1.42 9.04 -1.08
C VAL A 110 1.12 9.17 -2.57
N LEU A 111 0.57 10.26 -3.04
CA LEU A 111 0.24 10.58 -4.44
C LEU A 111 -0.70 9.57 -5.13
N ILE A 112 -0.49 8.28 -4.94
CA ILE A 112 -1.28 7.19 -5.51
C ILE A 112 -1.71 6.30 -4.36
N SER A 113 -3.00 6.08 -4.28
CA SER A 113 -3.68 5.32 -3.25
C SER A 113 -3.71 3.84 -3.68
N HIS A 114 -2.69 3.07 -3.29
CA HIS A 114 -2.63 1.64 -3.56
C HIS A 114 -1.69 0.90 -2.60
N THR A 115 -2.08 -0.30 -2.14
CA THR A 115 -1.46 -1.06 -1.05
C THR A 115 0.06 -1.20 -1.20
N ALA A 116 0.57 -1.82 -2.27
CA ALA A 116 2.01 -2.05 -2.40
C ALA A 116 2.79 -0.74 -2.55
N ASN A 117 2.28 0.18 -3.35
CA ASN A 117 2.87 1.48 -3.57
C ASN A 117 2.83 2.33 -2.29
N GLY A 118 1.68 2.40 -1.63
CA GLY A 118 1.45 3.14 -0.39
C GLY A 118 2.35 2.65 0.74
N ILE A 119 2.37 1.35 1.00
CA ILE A 119 3.21 0.75 2.04
C ILE A 119 4.70 0.97 1.73
N LEU A 120 5.13 0.67 0.51
CA LEU A 120 6.54 0.80 0.14
C LEU A 120 7.00 2.26 0.24
N THR A 121 6.21 3.21 -0.24
CA THR A 121 6.53 4.64 -0.12
C THR A 121 6.54 5.09 1.34
N SER A 122 5.59 4.68 2.14
CA SER A 122 5.52 5.01 3.57
C SER A 122 6.73 4.51 4.34
N LEU A 123 7.20 3.29 4.04
CA LEU A 123 8.35 2.68 4.71
C LEU A 123 9.69 3.18 4.20
N THR A 124 9.77 3.63 2.94
CA THR A 124 11.06 3.98 2.32
C THR A 124 11.22 5.46 2.03
N SER A 125 10.13 6.23 2.03
CA SER A 125 10.08 7.62 1.54
C SER A 125 10.46 7.76 0.05
N LEU A 126 10.31 6.69 -0.71
CA LEU A 126 10.59 6.66 -2.15
C LEU A 126 9.28 6.54 -2.92
N TYR A 127 9.10 7.41 -3.91
CA TYR A 127 7.94 7.39 -4.79
C TYR A 127 8.07 6.32 -5.90
N PRO A 128 6.99 6.03 -6.64
CA PRO A 128 6.97 5.05 -7.72
C PRO A 128 8.05 5.19 -8.77
N ASP A 129 8.48 6.40 -9.08
CA ASP A 129 9.58 6.68 -10.01
C ASP A 129 10.89 5.99 -9.63
N ARG A 130 11.06 5.70 -8.34
CA ARG A 130 12.28 5.12 -7.77
C ARG A 130 12.08 3.69 -7.27
N GLN A 131 10.90 3.34 -6.76
CA GLN A 131 10.63 2.00 -6.26
C GLN A 131 10.06 1.06 -7.33
N GLY A 132 9.67 1.57 -8.51
CA GLY A 132 9.28 0.77 -9.66
C GLY A 132 7.83 0.27 -9.71
N GLN A 133 7.00 0.55 -8.69
CA GLN A 133 5.57 0.23 -8.68
C GLN A 133 4.80 1.46 -9.15
N ALA A 134 4.43 1.51 -10.43
CA ALA A 134 3.90 2.73 -11.05
C ALA A 134 2.55 3.16 -10.49
N VAL A 135 1.64 2.24 -10.23
CA VAL A 135 0.29 2.48 -9.69
C VAL A 135 -0.10 1.42 -8.68
N SER A 136 -0.32 0.19 -9.09
CA SER A 136 -1.00 -0.88 -8.38
C SER A 136 -0.06 -1.80 -7.57
N ASN A 137 -0.57 -2.93 -7.13
CA ASN A 137 0.15 -3.95 -6.36
C ASN A 137 1.15 -4.75 -7.19
N SER A 138 1.11 -4.60 -8.50
CA SER A 138 2.09 -5.10 -9.45
C SER A 138 2.27 -4.10 -10.59
N TYR A 139 2.95 -4.50 -11.64
CA TYR A 139 3.20 -3.66 -12.81
C TYR A 139 3.12 -4.50 -14.08
N ARG A 140 3.07 -3.83 -15.21
CA ARG A 140 3.38 -4.43 -16.51
C ARG A 140 4.72 -3.89 -16.99
N TYR A 141 5.34 -4.58 -17.95
CA TYR A 141 6.58 -4.15 -18.56
C TYR A 141 6.59 -4.46 -20.05
N TYR A 142 7.22 -3.62 -20.85
CA TYR A 142 7.41 -3.86 -22.27
C TYR A 142 8.46 -4.93 -22.52
N LYS A 143 8.13 -5.85 -23.42
CA LYS A 143 9.03 -6.88 -23.92
C LYS A 143 9.79 -6.39 -25.16
N PRO A 144 10.89 -7.06 -25.57
CA PRO A 144 11.63 -6.71 -26.78
C PRO A 144 10.81 -6.73 -28.07
N ASP A 145 9.71 -7.50 -28.12
CA ASP A 145 8.80 -7.57 -29.27
C ASP A 145 7.77 -6.42 -29.28
N GLY A 146 7.81 -5.54 -28.30
CA GLY A 146 6.89 -4.40 -28.14
C GLY A 146 5.57 -4.75 -27.45
N THR A 147 5.29 -6.01 -27.17
CA THR A 147 4.14 -6.40 -26.33
C THR A 147 4.45 -6.17 -24.85
N SER A 148 3.45 -6.30 -23.98
CA SER A 148 3.70 -6.19 -22.54
C SER A 148 3.54 -7.52 -21.81
N GLY A 149 4.30 -7.70 -20.74
CA GLY A 149 4.17 -8.77 -19.74
C GLY A 149 3.66 -8.24 -18.42
N VAL A 150 3.34 -9.12 -17.50
CA VAL A 150 2.94 -8.80 -16.13
C VAL A 150 4.11 -9.10 -15.22
N GLY A 151 4.43 -8.18 -14.31
CA GLY A 151 5.38 -8.38 -13.23
C GLY A 151 4.77 -9.17 -12.06
N VAL A 152 5.57 -9.46 -11.07
CA VAL A 152 5.13 -10.17 -9.87
C VAL A 152 4.55 -9.17 -8.87
N SER A 153 3.37 -9.45 -8.35
CA SER A 153 2.76 -8.64 -7.29
C SER A 153 3.58 -8.75 -6.01
N PHE A 154 3.78 -7.63 -5.33
CA PHE A 154 4.43 -7.59 -4.01
C PHE A 154 5.77 -8.33 -3.94
N ALA A 155 6.61 -8.29 -4.98
CA ALA A 155 7.87 -9.02 -4.97
C ALA A 155 8.87 -8.45 -3.96
N TYR A 156 9.50 -9.33 -3.18
CA TYR A 156 10.53 -8.96 -2.22
C TYR A 156 11.84 -8.65 -2.95
N TRP A 157 12.12 -7.39 -3.29
CA TRP A 157 13.39 -6.93 -3.91
C TRP A 157 13.98 -7.88 -4.98
N THR A 158 13.17 -8.82 -5.49
CA THR A 158 13.62 -9.92 -6.34
C THR A 158 13.27 -9.73 -7.80
N ASP A 159 12.36 -8.82 -8.12
CA ASP A 159 11.96 -8.55 -9.49
C ASP A 159 13.09 -7.90 -10.30
N SER A 160 13.14 -8.25 -11.58
CA SER A 160 14.11 -7.69 -12.51
C SER A 160 13.84 -6.21 -12.74
N VAL A 161 14.90 -5.41 -12.78
CA VAL A 161 14.88 -4.03 -13.25
C VAL A 161 15.55 -3.91 -14.60
N PHE A 162 15.23 -2.84 -15.33
CA PHE A 162 15.86 -2.56 -16.61
C PHE A 162 17.31 -2.08 -16.39
N ASP A 163 18.27 -2.82 -16.98
CA ASP A 163 19.65 -2.37 -17.12
C ASP A 163 19.82 -1.87 -18.55
N PRO A 164 20.15 -0.57 -18.78
CA PRO A 164 20.31 -0.03 -20.12
C PRO A 164 21.48 -0.66 -20.90
N THR A 165 22.34 -1.43 -20.25
CA THR A 165 23.44 -2.16 -20.91
C THR A 165 23.02 -3.54 -21.41
N THR A 166 21.84 -4.02 -21.03
CA THR A 166 21.28 -5.31 -21.43
C THR A 166 19.93 -5.11 -22.12
N PRO A 167 19.60 -5.92 -23.16
CA PRO A 167 18.34 -5.76 -23.90
C PRO A 167 17.10 -6.29 -23.17
N THR A 168 17.27 -6.88 -21.99
CA THR A 168 16.18 -7.44 -21.19
C THR A 168 16.40 -7.11 -19.71
N PRO A 169 15.34 -6.90 -18.92
CA PRO A 169 15.48 -6.71 -17.48
C PRO A 169 15.94 -8.03 -16.86
N THR A 170 17.23 -8.11 -16.54
CA THR A 170 17.89 -9.31 -16.03
C THR A 170 18.50 -9.12 -14.66
N ASP A 171 18.67 -7.89 -14.22
CA ASP A 171 19.17 -7.59 -12.89
C ASP A 171 18.06 -7.71 -11.88
N THR A 172 18.12 -8.75 -11.06
CA THR A 172 17.18 -9.02 -9.96
C THR A 172 17.68 -8.50 -8.62
N SER A 173 18.80 -7.77 -8.61
CA SER A 173 19.42 -7.32 -7.36
C SER A 173 18.72 -6.10 -6.77
N TYR A 174 17.95 -5.35 -7.56
CA TYR A 174 17.50 -4.02 -7.18
C TYR A 174 16.09 -3.69 -7.67
N ASN A 175 15.23 -3.28 -6.74
CA ASN A 175 13.89 -2.75 -7.05
C ASN A 175 13.79 -1.24 -6.85
N MET A 176 14.62 -0.64 -6.00
CA MET A 176 14.62 0.80 -5.78
C MET A 176 15.79 1.47 -6.48
N LEU A 177 15.50 2.45 -7.29
CA LEU A 177 16.49 3.13 -8.12
C LEU A 177 16.53 4.63 -7.84
N THR A 178 17.74 5.19 -7.87
CA THR A 178 17.93 6.63 -7.98
C THR A 178 17.58 7.11 -9.40
N ALA A 179 17.43 8.41 -9.59
CA ALA A 179 17.15 8.99 -10.90
C ALA A 179 18.22 8.64 -11.98
N ASP A 180 19.42 8.25 -11.57
CA ASP A 180 20.51 7.80 -12.45
C ASP A 180 20.62 6.26 -12.52
N GLY A 181 19.56 5.54 -12.08
CA GLY A 181 19.45 4.09 -12.25
C GLY A 181 20.27 3.27 -11.28
N ARG A 182 20.71 3.85 -10.15
CA ARG A 182 21.43 3.12 -9.08
C ARG A 182 20.49 2.84 -7.91
N ASN A 183 20.89 1.92 -7.04
CA ASN A 183 20.15 1.62 -5.83
C ASN A 183 19.91 2.83 -4.93
N ASP A 184 18.73 2.90 -4.39
CA ASP A 184 18.36 3.88 -3.39
C ASP A 184 18.44 3.27 -1.98
N PRO A 185 18.96 4.03 -1.00
CA PRO A 185 19.01 3.55 0.38
C PRO A 185 17.63 3.40 0.98
N ALA A 186 17.41 2.30 1.68
CA ALA A 186 16.18 2.04 2.42
C ALA A 186 16.18 2.81 3.76
N PRO A 187 15.13 3.56 4.11
CA PRO A 187 15.10 4.42 5.30
C PRO A 187 15.25 3.68 6.64
N TRP A 188 14.91 2.39 6.70
CA TRP A 188 15.10 1.57 7.91
C TRP A 188 16.56 1.19 8.20
N VAL A 189 17.45 1.34 7.24
CA VAL A 189 18.88 1.06 7.41
C VAL A 189 19.50 1.78 8.62
N PRO A 190 19.18 3.04 8.94
CA PRO A 190 19.67 3.69 10.15
C PRO A 190 19.39 2.91 11.44
N PHE A 191 18.28 2.18 11.54
CA PHE A 191 17.97 1.37 12.73
C PHE A 191 18.91 0.20 12.88
N THR A 192 19.18 -0.55 11.81
CA THR A 192 20.15 -1.67 11.83
C THR A 192 21.57 -1.19 12.07
N ARG A 193 21.95 -0.03 11.54
CA ARG A 193 23.27 0.60 11.80
C ARG A 193 23.42 1.07 13.23
N ALA A 194 22.33 1.51 13.84
CA ALA A 194 22.31 1.87 15.25
C ALA A 194 22.38 0.65 16.19
N GLY A 195 22.38 -0.57 15.65
CA GLY A 195 22.40 -1.80 16.42
C GLY A 195 21.00 -2.33 16.78
N CYS A 196 19.95 -1.84 16.12
CA CYS A 196 18.58 -2.32 16.29
C CYS A 196 18.25 -3.40 15.29
N ASN A 197 17.59 -4.46 15.76
CA ASN A 197 16.82 -5.32 14.88
C ASN A 197 15.50 -4.65 14.56
N TRP A 198 14.94 -4.91 13.38
CA TRP A 198 13.59 -4.47 13.04
C TRP A 198 12.78 -5.63 12.46
N GLY A 199 11.47 -5.65 12.76
CA GLY A 199 10.54 -6.68 12.33
C GLY A 199 9.55 -6.15 11.31
N ALA A 200 9.22 -6.99 10.35
CA ALA A 200 8.21 -6.75 9.32
C ALA A 200 7.13 -7.83 9.39
N VAL A 201 5.89 -7.41 9.43
CA VAL A 201 4.72 -8.28 9.57
C VAL A 201 3.69 -7.87 8.52
N GLY A 202 3.59 -8.63 7.41
CA GLY A 202 2.68 -8.39 6.30
C GLY A 202 3.00 -7.17 5.44
N THR A 203 4.08 -6.46 5.68
CA THR A 203 4.40 -5.21 4.99
C THR A 203 5.09 -5.44 3.65
N ALA A 204 4.59 -4.79 2.60
CA ALA A 204 5.04 -4.96 1.22
C ALA A 204 6.57 -4.75 1.05
N ASN A 205 7.18 -5.60 0.26
CA ASN A 205 8.61 -5.61 -0.12
C ASN A 205 9.61 -5.73 1.03
N THR A 206 9.16 -5.95 2.25
CA THR A 206 10.02 -6.12 3.44
C THR A 206 9.99 -7.54 3.99
N VAL A 207 9.11 -8.36 3.47
CA VAL A 207 8.93 -9.78 3.74
C VAL A 207 8.99 -10.55 2.42
N LEU A 208 9.16 -11.86 2.46
CA LEU A 208 8.93 -12.66 1.25
C LEU A 208 7.42 -12.71 0.99
N GLU A 209 7.03 -12.54 -0.25
CA GLU A 209 5.63 -12.43 -0.64
C GLU A 209 5.23 -13.52 -1.61
N ASN A 210 6.19 -14.04 -2.37
CA ASN A 210 5.95 -15.04 -3.39
C ASN A 210 6.90 -16.23 -3.22
N ILE A 211 6.37 -17.41 -2.91
CA ILE A 211 7.18 -18.60 -2.73
C ILE A 211 8.00 -18.98 -3.97
N GLY A 212 7.48 -18.70 -5.19
CA GLY A 212 8.15 -19.02 -6.44
C GLY A 212 9.44 -18.23 -6.67
N PRO A 213 9.40 -16.91 -6.79
CA PRO A 213 10.60 -16.09 -7.00
C PRO A 213 11.42 -15.87 -5.71
N ASP A 214 10.78 -15.61 -4.57
CA ASP A 214 11.49 -15.11 -3.39
C ASP A 214 12.23 -16.20 -2.62
N VAL A 215 11.61 -17.35 -2.38
CA VAL A 215 12.22 -18.43 -1.59
C VAL A 215 13.50 -18.96 -2.25
N PRO A 216 13.53 -19.30 -3.54
CA PRO A 216 14.78 -19.71 -4.20
C PRO A 216 15.84 -18.61 -4.25
N LYS A 217 15.43 -17.33 -4.33
CA LYS A 217 16.35 -16.20 -4.34
C LYS A 217 17.07 -16.07 -2.99
N VAL A 218 16.35 -16.17 -1.89
CA VAL A 218 16.88 -15.97 -0.54
C VAL A 218 17.58 -17.22 -0.01
N PHE A 219 16.99 -18.40 -0.18
CA PHE A 219 17.49 -19.64 0.40
C PHE A 219 18.38 -20.45 -0.55
N GLY A 220 18.31 -20.16 -1.85
CA GLY A 220 18.97 -20.90 -2.92
C GLY A 220 18.05 -21.92 -3.62
N PRO A 221 18.21 -22.12 -4.93
CA PRO A 221 17.31 -22.99 -5.72
C PRO A 221 17.41 -24.48 -5.37
N GLY A 222 18.47 -24.90 -4.66
CA GLY A 222 18.67 -26.29 -4.18
C GLY A 222 18.48 -26.45 -2.67
N SER A 223 17.91 -25.46 -2.01
CA SER A 223 17.71 -25.49 -0.56
C SER A 223 16.56 -26.40 -0.14
N PRO A 224 16.51 -26.84 1.12
CA PRO A 224 15.35 -27.52 1.67
C PRO A 224 14.07 -26.71 1.54
N GLU A 225 14.15 -25.39 1.68
CA GLU A 225 13.05 -24.45 1.58
C GLU A 225 12.48 -24.44 0.13
N ALA A 226 13.34 -24.40 -0.88
CA ALA A 226 12.91 -24.51 -2.27
C ALA A 226 12.32 -25.90 -2.59
N ALA A 227 12.81 -26.96 -1.95
CA ALA A 227 12.22 -28.30 -2.07
C ALA A 227 10.83 -28.36 -1.43
N GLU A 228 10.63 -27.68 -0.31
CA GLU A 228 9.31 -27.56 0.35
C GLU A 228 8.30 -26.82 -0.53
N VAL A 229 8.69 -25.71 -1.17
CA VAL A 229 7.86 -25.03 -2.17
C VAL A 229 7.37 -25.98 -3.27
N ALA A 230 8.22 -26.90 -3.71
CA ALA A 230 7.87 -27.86 -4.75
C ALA A 230 6.98 -29.00 -4.26
N SER A 231 7.10 -29.43 -3.01
CA SER A 231 6.40 -30.59 -2.46
C SER A 231 5.13 -30.24 -1.70
N ASP A 232 5.09 -29.10 -1.03
CA ASP A 232 3.97 -28.60 -0.24
C ASP A 232 3.89 -27.06 -0.29
N PRO A 233 3.41 -26.50 -1.40
CA PRO A 233 3.39 -25.05 -1.59
C PRO A 233 2.50 -24.31 -0.56
N GLY A 234 1.47 -24.96 -0.02
CA GLY A 234 0.61 -24.38 1.01
C GLY A 234 1.36 -24.18 2.32
N GLN A 235 2.02 -25.22 2.82
CA GLN A 235 2.84 -25.11 4.02
C GLN A 235 4.05 -24.20 3.81
N ALA A 236 4.70 -24.25 2.62
CA ALA A 236 5.82 -23.36 2.30
C ALA A 236 5.40 -21.88 2.32
N PHE A 237 4.18 -21.55 1.87
CA PHE A 237 3.65 -20.20 1.97
C PHE A 237 3.48 -19.78 3.44
N ALA A 238 2.88 -20.61 4.26
CA ALA A 238 2.71 -20.36 5.69
C ALA A 238 4.04 -20.26 6.42
N ASP A 239 5.06 -21.02 6.00
CA ASP A 239 6.37 -21.11 6.62
C ASP A 239 7.28 -19.92 6.29
N PHE A 240 7.28 -19.41 5.05
CA PHE A 240 8.31 -18.49 4.56
C PHE A 240 7.82 -17.10 4.21
N VAL A 241 6.52 -16.90 3.94
CA VAL A 241 5.95 -15.63 3.49
C VAL A 241 5.50 -14.76 4.67
N GLY A 242 5.37 -13.47 4.43
CA GLY A 242 4.64 -12.51 5.26
C GLY A 242 5.31 -12.02 6.53
N ILE A 243 6.36 -12.67 7.01
CA ILE A 243 7.02 -12.35 8.29
C ILE A 243 8.53 -12.28 8.09
N ALA A 244 9.18 -11.24 8.62
CA ALA A 244 10.64 -11.15 8.63
C ALA A 244 11.16 -10.42 9.86
N VAL A 245 12.42 -10.71 10.22
CA VAL A 245 13.22 -9.88 11.13
C VAL A 245 14.55 -9.60 10.44
N HIS A 246 14.82 -8.31 10.21
CA HIS A 246 16.07 -7.82 9.67
C HIS A 246 16.98 -7.41 10.83
N CYS A 247 18.15 -7.99 10.90
CA CYS A 247 19.02 -7.86 12.05
C CYS A 247 20.11 -6.83 11.83
N ALA A 248 20.38 -6.06 12.87
CA ALA A 248 21.60 -5.28 12.95
C ALA A 248 22.83 -6.19 12.79
N LYS A 249 23.88 -5.67 12.17
CA LYS A 249 25.09 -6.44 11.86
C LYS A 249 25.67 -7.13 13.10
N GLY A 250 25.78 -8.45 13.04
CA GLY A 250 26.31 -9.26 14.12
C GLY A 250 25.31 -9.65 15.20
N ALA A 251 24.03 -9.33 15.06
CA ALA A 251 23.00 -9.74 16.00
C ALA A 251 22.86 -11.29 16.02
N ALA A 252 22.84 -11.86 17.23
CA ALA A 252 22.76 -13.30 17.41
C ALA A 252 21.47 -13.92 16.90
N MET A 253 20.37 -13.16 16.93
CA MET A 253 19.04 -13.59 16.47
C MET A 253 19.07 -14.10 15.03
N CYS A 254 19.71 -13.38 14.11
CA CYS A 254 19.83 -13.76 12.70
C CYS A 254 21.14 -14.52 12.41
N SER A 255 21.72 -15.22 13.38
CA SER A 255 22.89 -16.07 13.12
C SER A 255 22.56 -17.19 12.14
N THR A 256 23.55 -17.68 11.43
CA THR A 256 23.41 -18.83 10.53
C THR A 256 22.86 -20.08 11.25
N GLY A 257 23.18 -20.24 12.55
CA GLY A 257 22.63 -21.31 13.38
C GLY A 257 21.10 -21.19 13.61
N ASN A 258 20.56 -20.01 13.51
CA ASN A 258 19.11 -19.72 13.57
C ASN A 258 18.49 -19.60 12.17
N HIS A 259 19.14 -20.11 11.14
CA HIS A 259 18.71 -20.02 9.75
C HIS A 259 18.75 -18.62 9.13
N GLY A 260 19.51 -17.69 9.72
CA GLY A 260 19.73 -16.37 9.14
C GLY A 260 20.29 -16.47 7.72
N ARG A 261 19.76 -15.63 6.83
CA ARG A 261 20.16 -15.52 5.42
C ARG A 261 20.62 -14.10 5.13
N PRO A 262 21.48 -13.91 4.12
CA PRO A 262 21.80 -12.57 3.67
C PRO A 262 20.53 -11.78 3.37
N ASP A 263 20.47 -10.57 3.89
CA ASP A 263 19.42 -9.62 3.59
C ASP A 263 19.65 -9.06 2.18
N VAL A 264 18.71 -9.25 1.27
CA VAL A 264 18.81 -8.78 -0.13
C VAL A 264 18.18 -7.41 -0.33
N LEU A 265 18.19 -6.56 0.71
CA LEU A 265 17.81 -5.16 0.56
C LEU A 265 18.82 -4.42 -0.33
N PRO A 266 18.41 -3.30 -0.96
CA PRO A 266 19.29 -2.52 -1.79
C PRO A 266 20.55 -2.06 -1.05
N ASP A 267 21.72 -2.20 -1.67
CA ASP A 267 22.95 -1.60 -1.16
C ASP A 267 22.82 -0.08 -1.16
N GLU A 268 23.33 0.57 -0.14
CA GLU A 268 23.33 2.02 -0.08
C GLU A 268 24.74 2.61 -0.16
N PRO A 269 24.89 3.86 -0.59
CA PRO A 269 26.13 4.58 -0.49
C PRO A 269 26.63 4.66 0.95
N GLY A 270 27.75 4.03 1.26
CA GLY A 270 28.33 3.94 2.61
C GLY A 270 28.13 2.59 3.29
N GLY A 271 27.63 1.57 2.54
CA GLY A 271 27.81 0.16 2.88
C GLY A 271 26.75 -0.44 3.77
N TYR A 272 25.52 -0.50 3.33
CA TYR A 272 24.60 -1.53 3.80
C TYR A 272 24.90 -2.79 3.00
N ASP A 273 25.70 -3.65 3.55
CA ASP A 273 26.04 -4.94 2.96
C ASP A 273 26.29 -6.00 4.04
N GLY A 274 26.05 -7.24 3.71
CA GLY A 274 26.33 -8.39 4.56
C GLY A 274 25.52 -8.46 5.84
N TYR A 275 24.36 -7.81 5.91
CA TYR A 275 23.38 -8.00 6.98
C TYR A 275 22.63 -9.30 6.79
N GLN A 276 22.00 -9.76 7.87
CA GLN A 276 21.26 -11.02 7.90
C GLN A 276 19.81 -10.75 8.26
N ALA A 277 18.91 -11.59 7.75
CA ALA A 277 17.51 -11.60 8.13
C ALA A 277 17.02 -13.04 8.40
N LEU A 278 15.98 -13.15 9.21
CA LEU A 278 15.13 -14.33 9.33
C LEU A 278 13.87 -14.09 8.52
N PHE A 279 13.53 -15.05 7.67
CA PHE A 279 12.34 -14.96 6.83
C PHE A 279 11.34 -16.04 7.20
N GLY A 280 10.10 -15.62 7.33
CA GLY A 280 8.93 -16.47 7.55
C GLY A 280 8.72 -16.93 8.98
N HIS A 281 7.49 -17.38 9.23
CA HIS A 281 7.05 -17.89 10.52
C HIS A 281 7.99 -18.97 11.07
N LYS A 282 8.38 -19.91 10.19
CA LYS A 282 9.21 -21.08 10.56
C LYS A 282 10.49 -20.71 11.30
N TYR A 283 11.16 -19.64 10.91
CA TYR A 283 12.44 -19.22 11.47
C TYR A 283 12.32 -18.03 12.43
N VAL A 284 11.30 -17.20 12.27
CA VAL A 284 11.06 -16.05 13.16
C VAL A 284 10.39 -16.50 14.46
N ALA A 285 9.33 -17.31 14.39
CA ALA A 285 8.55 -17.68 15.57
C ALA A 285 9.41 -18.29 16.71
N PRO A 286 10.36 -19.21 16.45
CA PRO A 286 11.21 -19.74 17.52
C PRO A 286 12.10 -18.69 18.22
N GLN A 287 12.34 -17.55 17.58
CA GLN A 287 13.19 -16.48 18.12
C GLN A 287 12.41 -15.44 18.91
N ILE A 288 11.10 -15.36 18.71
CA ILE A 288 10.23 -14.34 19.32
C ILE A 288 9.21 -14.92 20.29
N THR A 289 9.21 -16.23 20.54
CA THR A 289 8.33 -16.84 21.53
C THR A 289 9.00 -18.00 22.26
N SER A 290 8.71 -18.14 23.53
CA SER A 290 9.11 -19.29 24.34
C SER A 290 8.17 -20.49 24.22
N SER A 291 7.02 -20.33 23.53
CA SER A 291 5.94 -21.33 23.46
C SER A 291 5.38 -21.46 22.06
N LEU A 292 5.81 -22.49 21.34
CA LEU A 292 5.22 -22.85 20.04
C LEU A 292 4.04 -23.81 20.22
N PRO A 293 3.06 -23.82 19.30
CA PRO A 293 2.91 -22.89 18.17
C PRO A 293 2.54 -21.48 18.64
N LEU A 294 2.95 -20.49 17.83
CA LEU A 294 2.62 -19.09 18.07
C LEU A 294 1.10 -18.89 18.00
N LYS A 295 0.56 -18.10 18.91
CA LYS A 295 -0.89 -17.86 19.02
C LYS A 295 -1.22 -16.39 18.79
N ASP A 296 -2.40 -16.14 18.25
CA ASP A 296 -2.96 -14.81 18.15
C ASP A 296 -3.33 -14.23 19.54
N LEU A 297 -3.76 -12.97 19.58
CA LEU A 297 -4.16 -12.32 20.84
C LEU A 297 -5.40 -12.93 21.49
N SER A 298 -6.17 -13.72 20.75
CA SER A 298 -7.33 -14.44 21.24
C SER A 298 -6.98 -15.84 21.77
N GLY A 299 -5.74 -16.29 21.61
CA GLY A 299 -5.22 -17.58 22.06
C GLY A 299 -5.34 -18.70 21.05
N ASN A 300 -5.78 -18.43 19.82
CA ASN A 300 -5.85 -19.40 18.74
C ASN A 300 -4.46 -19.60 18.11
N VAL A 301 -4.19 -20.80 17.61
CA VAL A 301 -2.99 -21.04 16.80
C VAL A 301 -3.08 -20.25 15.51
N ILE A 302 -2.00 -19.55 15.17
CA ILE A 302 -1.93 -18.81 13.90
C ILE A 302 -1.73 -19.82 12.77
N GLN A 303 -2.67 -19.88 11.84
CA GLN A 303 -2.68 -20.79 10.70
C GLN A 303 -3.58 -20.24 9.59
N ASP A 304 -3.39 -20.73 8.37
CA ASP A 304 -4.27 -20.40 7.25
C ASP A 304 -5.62 -21.17 7.33
N ALA A 305 -6.52 -20.89 6.39
CA ALA A 305 -7.81 -21.54 6.30
C ALA A 305 -7.74 -23.06 6.01
N SER A 306 -6.59 -23.54 5.51
CA SER A 306 -6.32 -24.96 5.26
C SER A 306 -5.72 -25.70 6.45
N GLY A 307 -5.34 -24.96 7.51
CA GLY A 307 -4.74 -25.50 8.73
C GLY A 307 -3.21 -25.55 8.70
N HIS A 308 -2.54 -24.93 7.72
CA HIS A 308 -1.09 -24.79 7.72
C HIS A 308 -0.69 -23.78 8.80
N VAL A 309 0.07 -24.24 9.79
CA VAL A 309 0.51 -23.40 10.90
C VAL A 309 1.59 -22.43 10.42
N GLY A 310 1.36 -21.13 10.62
CA GLY A 310 2.27 -20.08 10.20
C GLY A 310 1.52 -18.85 9.68
N PHE A 311 2.07 -18.22 8.67
CA PHE A 311 1.48 -17.03 8.05
C PHE A 311 0.11 -17.36 7.41
N PRO A 312 -0.98 -16.69 7.79
CA PRO A 312 -2.33 -17.07 7.35
C PRO A 312 -2.73 -16.52 5.98
N GLY A 313 -1.83 -15.82 5.27
CA GLY A 313 -2.14 -14.99 4.12
C GLY A 313 -2.33 -13.52 4.48
N PHE A 314 -2.20 -12.61 3.51
CA PHE A 314 -2.31 -11.18 3.76
C PHE A 314 -3.72 -10.80 4.24
N ASP A 315 -4.76 -11.36 3.66
CA ASP A 315 -6.15 -11.17 4.10
C ASP A 315 -6.40 -11.73 5.51
N GLY A 316 -5.59 -12.70 5.95
CA GLY A 316 -5.62 -13.26 7.29
C GLY A 316 -4.86 -12.46 8.34
N MET A 317 -4.25 -11.32 7.97
CA MET A 317 -3.50 -10.47 8.90
C MET A 317 -4.40 -9.55 9.72
N PHE A 318 -5.42 -10.13 10.31
CA PHE A 318 -6.27 -9.45 11.28
C PHE A 318 -5.44 -8.85 12.43
N PRO A 319 -5.91 -7.77 13.06
CA PRO A 319 -5.21 -7.21 14.21
C PRO A 319 -4.87 -8.21 15.30
N SER A 320 -5.69 -9.24 15.55
CA SER A 320 -5.35 -10.29 16.52
C SER A 320 -4.09 -11.05 16.18
N VAL A 321 -3.81 -11.25 14.88
CA VAL A 321 -2.62 -11.94 14.35
C VAL A 321 -1.43 -11.00 14.29
N THR A 322 -1.54 -9.91 13.53
CA THR A 322 -0.44 -8.95 13.34
C THR A 322 0.07 -8.39 14.65
N LEU A 323 -0.83 -7.93 15.52
CA LEU A 323 -0.44 -7.37 16.82
C LEU A 323 0.16 -8.42 17.77
N SER A 324 -0.17 -9.70 17.60
CA SER A 324 0.49 -10.76 18.36
C SER A 324 1.94 -10.96 17.93
N TYR A 325 2.23 -10.98 16.63
CA TYR A 325 3.60 -11.01 16.14
C TYR A 325 4.40 -9.80 16.63
N ILE A 326 3.83 -8.61 16.52
CA ILE A 326 4.49 -7.37 16.94
C ILE A 326 4.77 -7.37 18.43
N ALA A 327 3.81 -7.74 19.28
CA ALA A 327 4.03 -7.82 20.72
C ALA A 327 5.18 -8.77 21.05
N GLN A 328 5.19 -9.96 20.47
CA GLN A 328 6.25 -10.94 20.70
C GLN A 328 7.61 -10.49 20.17
N MET A 329 7.66 -9.83 19.01
CA MET A 329 8.89 -9.21 18.51
C MET A 329 9.44 -8.17 19.48
N GLN A 330 8.58 -7.26 19.95
CA GLN A 330 8.96 -6.21 20.90
C GLN A 330 9.46 -6.79 22.24
N GLU A 331 8.78 -7.80 22.76
CA GLU A 331 9.12 -8.49 24.01
C GLU A 331 10.44 -9.26 23.93
N HIS A 332 10.87 -9.66 22.71
CA HIS A 332 12.05 -10.53 22.48
C HIS A 332 13.20 -9.82 21.75
N GLY A 333 13.30 -8.50 21.87
CA GLY A 333 14.49 -7.75 21.42
C GLY A 333 14.47 -7.32 19.96
N VAL A 334 13.28 -7.13 19.38
CA VAL A 334 13.05 -6.48 18.10
C VAL A 334 12.32 -5.17 18.36
N PRO A 335 13.03 -4.10 18.71
CA PRO A 335 12.41 -2.88 19.24
C PRO A 335 11.77 -1.98 18.17
N VAL A 336 12.00 -2.22 16.90
CA VAL A 336 11.40 -1.50 15.77
C VAL A 336 10.56 -2.49 14.98
N THR A 337 9.28 -2.21 14.82
CA THR A 337 8.35 -3.11 14.11
C THR A 337 7.43 -2.35 13.18
N PHE A 338 7.21 -2.94 12.01
CA PHE A 338 6.27 -2.50 10.99
C PHE A 338 5.22 -3.59 10.80
N GLY A 339 3.94 -3.23 10.84
CA GLY A 339 2.85 -4.19 10.72
C GLY A 339 1.74 -3.70 9.82
N TYR A 340 1.35 -4.57 8.90
CA TYR A 340 0.15 -4.43 8.09
C TYR A 340 -1.05 -5.08 8.80
N LEU A 341 -2.20 -4.48 8.67
CA LEU A 341 -3.47 -4.93 9.21
C LEU A 341 -4.46 -5.02 8.06
N SER A 342 -4.98 -6.22 7.84
CA SER A 342 -5.87 -6.50 6.70
C SER A 342 -7.12 -5.63 6.69
N ASP A 343 -7.67 -5.44 5.50
CA ASP A 343 -8.91 -4.76 5.24
C ASP A 343 -10.08 -5.29 6.11
N ALA A 344 -10.95 -4.40 6.52
CA ALA A 344 -12.14 -4.72 7.32
C ALA A 344 -13.43 -4.77 6.48
N HIS A 345 -13.39 -4.35 5.23
CA HIS A 345 -14.57 -4.18 4.38
C HIS A 345 -15.09 -5.50 3.81
N ASP A 346 -14.22 -6.51 3.75
CA ASP A 346 -14.56 -7.81 3.21
C ASP A 346 -14.90 -8.84 4.30
N ASP A 347 -15.80 -9.76 3.97
CA ASP A 347 -15.99 -10.97 4.73
C ASP A 347 -14.83 -11.93 4.46
N HIS A 348 -13.79 -11.86 5.27
CA HIS A 348 -12.60 -12.74 5.15
C HIS A 348 -12.86 -14.21 5.47
N GLY A 349 -14.08 -14.56 5.47
CA GLY A 349 -14.61 -15.86 5.27
C GLY A 349 -14.43 -16.90 6.36
N VAL A 350 -15.54 -17.48 6.69
CA VAL A 350 -15.57 -18.86 7.17
C VAL A 350 -15.20 -19.76 6.01
N ALA A 351 -14.25 -20.66 6.18
CA ALA A 351 -13.81 -21.60 5.14
C ALA A 351 -15.01 -22.24 4.42
N GLY A 352 -15.15 -21.93 3.12
CA GLY A 352 -16.21 -22.48 2.26
C GLY A 352 -17.40 -21.55 1.99
N GLU A 353 -17.43 -20.34 2.55
CA GLU A 353 -18.37 -19.30 2.13
C GLU A 353 -17.74 -18.45 1.01
N ILE A 354 -18.59 -17.82 0.19
CA ILE A 354 -18.14 -16.87 -0.82
C ILE A 354 -17.85 -15.59 -0.08
N HIS A 355 -16.62 -15.09 -0.18
CA HIS A 355 -16.27 -13.76 0.30
C HIS A 355 -17.23 -12.73 -0.28
N LYS A 356 -17.67 -11.81 0.53
CA LYS A 356 -18.55 -10.73 0.15
C LYS A 356 -18.01 -9.45 0.74
N SER A 357 -17.96 -8.41 -0.09
CA SER A 357 -17.79 -7.07 0.45
C SER A 357 -19.02 -6.67 1.24
N TYR A 358 -18.80 -6.03 2.37
CA TYR A 358 -19.87 -5.47 3.16
C TYR A 358 -20.26 -4.08 2.65
N GLY A 359 -21.53 -3.75 2.71
CA GLY A 359 -21.99 -2.37 2.63
C GLY A 359 -21.81 -1.62 3.96
N PRO A 360 -21.67 -0.29 3.93
CA PRO A 360 -21.52 0.50 5.14
C PRO A 360 -22.63 0.22 6.16
N GLY A 361 -22.25 -0.13 7.40
CA GLY A 361 -23.16 -0.43 8.49
C GLY A 361 -23.81 -1.83 8.47
N GLU A 362 -23.38 -2.74 7.59
CA GLU A 362 -23.79 -4.14 7.69
C GLU A 362 -23.34 -4.77 9.00
N ALA A 363 -24.14 -5.70 9.52
CA ALA A 363 -23.88 -6.32 10.82
C ALA A 363 -22.53 -7.05 10.88
N GLY A 364 -22.13 -7.73 9.79
CA GLY A 364 -20.85 -8.42 9.67
C GLY A 364 -19.68 -7.44 9.74
N TYR A 365 -19.75 -6.36 8.98
CA TYR A 365 -18.75 -5.30 8.97
C TYR A 365 -18.54 -4.68 10.37
N VAL A 366 -19.64 -4.26 10.99
CA VAL A 366 -19.59 -3.68 12.36
C VAL A 366 -19.01 -4.67 13.36
N GLN A 367 -19.33 -5.95 13.24
CA GLN A 367 -18.78 -7.00 14.10
C GLN A 367 -17.27 -7.18 13.88
N GLN A 368 -16.80 -7.08 12.65
CA GLN A 368 -15.39 -7.18 12.30
C GLN A 368 -14.59 -6.01 12.89
N LEU A 369 -15.04 -4.76 12.69
CA LEU A 369 -14.43 -3.58 13.31
C LEU A 369 -14.36 -3.68 14.84
N ARG A 370 -15.42 -4.18 15.48
CA ARG A 370 -15.41 -4.45 16.93
C ARG A 370 -14.43 -5.54 17.33
N SER A 371 -14.16 -6.51 16.46
CA SER A 371 -13.13 -7.52 16.72
C SER A 371 -11.73 -6.91 16.63
N TYR A 372 -11.51 -6.01 15.68
CA TYR A 372 -10.28 -5.24 15.53
C TYR A 372 -10.00 -4.40 16.77
N ASP A 373 -11.00 -3.66 17.23
CA ASP A 373 -10.90 -2.84 18.44
C ASP A 373 -10.56 -3.64 19.70
N ARG A 374 -11.18 -4.84 19.88
CA ARG A 374 -10.83 -5.75 20.98
C ARG A 374 -9.38 -6.23 20.91
N ALA A 375 -8.86 -6.48 19.70
CA ALA A 375 -7.48 -6.88 19.53
C ALA A 375 -6.53 -5.74 19.94
N PHE A 376 -6.83 -4.49 19.60
CA PHE A 376 -6.06 -3.33 20.07
C PHE A 376 -6.10 -3.19 21.59
N ALA A 377 -7.25 -3.35 22.24
CA ALA A 377 -7.35 -3.32 23.70
C ALA A 377 -6.48 -4.40 24.36
N ALA A 378 -6.49 -5.61 23.81
CA ALA A 378 -5.67 -6.71 24.30
C ALA A 378 -4.18 -6.45 24.09
N PHE A 379 -3.79 -5.94 22.92
CA PHE A 379 -2.43 -5.59 22.55
C PHE A 379 -1.82 -4.54 23.49
N LEU A 380 -2.51 -3.41 23.64
CA LEU A 380 -2.05 -2.33 24.50
C LEU A 380 -1.90 -2.79 25.96
N THR A 381 -2.86 -3.57 26.46
CA THR A 381 -2.79 -4.16 27.81
C THR A 381 -1.61 -5.12 27.95
N ARG A 382 -1.31 -5.91 26.91
CA ARG A 382 -0.17 -6.82 26.89
C ARG A 382 1.15 -6.06 26.97
N LEU A 383 1.33 -5.07 26.09
CA LEU A 383 2.53 -4.25 26.06
C LEU A 383 2.79 -3.52 27.40
N GLU A 384 1.74 -2.96 28.01
CA GLU A 384 1.86 -2.31 29.32
C GLU A 384 2.38 -3.25 30.41
N ARG A 385 1.93 -4.51 30.45
CA ARG A 385 2.42 -5.51 31.39
C ARG A 385 3.92 -5.77 31.25
N ASP A 386 4.42 -5.69 30.02
CA ASP A 386 5.81 -5.96 29.69
C ASP A 386 6.67 -4.69 29.73
N GLY A 387 6.09 -3.58 30.21
CA GLY A 387 6.77 -2.30 30.38
C GLY A 387 6.98 -1.51 29.09
N ILE A 388 6.33 -1.91 27.99
CA ILE A 388 6.31 -1.23 26.71
C ILE A 388 5.09 -0.29 26.72
N THR A 389 5.33 0.98 26.95
CA THR A 389 4.27 1.95 27.21
C THR A 389 4.42 3.18 26.33
N LYS A 390 3.38 4.02 26.30
CA LYS A 390 3.42 5.33 25.62
C LYS A 390 4.55 6.24 26.10
N ASP A 391 5.14 5.97 27.27
CA ASP A 391 6.20 6.81 27.85
C ASP A 391 7.60 6.41 27.34
N ASN A 392 7.72 5.26 26.67
CA ASN A 392 8.97 4.76 26.08
C ASN A 392 8.83 4.24 24.65
N THR A 393 7.66 4.32 24.06
CA THR A 393 7.34 3.81 22.74
C THR A 393 6.77 4.88 21.84
N LEU A 394 7.28 4.98 20.62
CA LEU A 394 6.66 5.75 19.55
C LEU A 394 5.71 4.83 18.78
N PHE A 395 4.42 5.10 18.90
CA PHE A 395 3.38 4.49 18.07
C PHE A 395 3.07 5.44 16.91
N VAL A 396 3.08 4.90 15.71
CA VAL A 396 2.56 5.54 14.50
C VAL A 396 1.54 4.58 13.92
N ILE A 397 0.29 4.99 13.86
CA ILE A 397 -0.84 4.15 13.43
C ILE A 397 -1.59 4.93 12.36
N THR A 398 -1.70 4.37 11.19
CA THR A 398 -2.35 5.02 10.05
C THR A 398 -3.06 4.00 9.18
N THR A 399 -3.78 4.46 8.17
CA THR A 399 -4.20 3.64 7.04
C THR A 399 -3.30 3.94 5.84
N GLU A 400 -3.14 3.00 4.94
CA GLU A 400 -2.29 3.20 3.76
C GLU A 400 -3.07 3.88 2.62
N GLU A 401 -4.39 3.66 2.59
CA GLU A 401 -5.38 4.30 1.75
C GLU A 401 -6.75 4.26 2.41
N GLU A 402 -7.70 5.07 1.95
CA GLU A 402 -9.13 4.85 2.09
C GLU A 402 -9.68 4.44 0.72
N ASP A 403 -10.91 4.00 0.64
CA ASP A 403 -11.53 3.55 -0.59
C ASP A 403 -12.94 4.13 -0.79
N HIS A 404 -13.41 4.03 -2.03
CA HIS A 404 -14.73 4.46 -2.44
C HIS A 404 -15.71 3.29 -2.40
N PHE A 405 -16.81 3.45 -1.66
CA PHE A 405 -17.86 2.44 -1.64
C PHE A 405 -18.68 2.44 -2.93
N VAL A 406 -18.60 1.36 -3.67
CA VAL A 406 -19.40 1.15 -4.88
C VAL A 406 -20.65 0.36 -4.56
N GLY A 407 -21.78 1.03 -4.55
CA GLY A 407 -23.05 0.41 -4.22
C GLY A 407 -24.24 1.35 -4.31
N GLY A 408 -25.41 0.78 -4.20
CA GLY A 408 -26.67 1.52 -4.19
C GLY A 408 -26.97 2.15 -2.82
N THR A 409 -28.23 2.11 -2.44
CA THR A 409 -28.70 2.59 -1.13
C THR A 409 -29.19 1.42 -0.29
N PRO A 410 -29.08 1.46 1.06
CA PRO A 410 -29.57 0.36 1.88
C PRO A 410 -31.07 0.17 1.74
N LEU A 411 -31.52 -1.09 1.83
CA LEU A 411 -32.95 -1.48 1.80
C LEU A 411 -33.77 -0.84 2.93
N ASN A 412 -33.13 -0.47 4.02
CA ASN A 412 -33.75 0.14 5.21
C ASN A 412 -33.16 1.54 5.45
N PRO A 413 -33.61 2.57 4.73
CA PRO A 413 -33.14 3.94 4.89
C PRO A 413 -33.25 4.42 6.35
N GLY A 414 -32.20 5.09 6.83
CA GLY A 414 -32.12 5.56 8.22
C GLY A 414 -31.54 4.53 9.20
N CYS A 415 -31.00 3.42 8.70
CA CYS A 415 -30.14 2.55 9.50
C CYS A 415 -28.92 3.32 10.03
N ASP A 416 -28.38 2.89 11.17
CA ASP A 416 -27.22 3.53 11.81
C ASP A 416 -26.03 2.57 11.96
N GLY A 417 -26.15 1.33 11.49
CA GLY A 417 -25.12 0.30 11.58
C GLY A 417 -24.83 -0.19 13.01
N VAL A 418 -25.34 0.46 14.04
CA VAL A 418 -25.03 0.18 15.45
C VAL A 418 -26.23 -0.40 16.19
N THR A 419 -27.37 0.32 16.21
CA THR A 419 -28.63 -0.13 16.81
C THR A 419 -29.53 -0.78 15.77
N THR A 420 -29.45 -0.31 14.54
CA THR A 420 -30.18 -0.81 13.37
C THR A 420 -29.20 -1.12 12.26
N PRO A 421 -28.76 -2.38 12.09
CA PRO A 421 -27.86 -2.77 11.01
C PRO A 421 -28.43 -2.39 9.64
N CYS A 422 -27.57 -1.90 8.76
CA CYS A 422 -27.94 -1.60 7.38
C CYS A 422 -28.08 -2.91 6.60
N GLN A 423 -29.02 -2.93 5.66
CA GLN A 423 -29.34 -4.09 4.84
C GLN A 423 -29.07 -3.78 3.37
N TRP A 424 -28.34 -4.65 2.72
CA TRP A 424 -27.93 -4.55 1.33
C TRP A 424 -28.29 -5.82 0.58
N THR A 425 -28.26 -5.77 -0.75
CA THR A 425 -28.33 -6.95 -1.59
C THR A 425 -26.95 -7.31 -2.14
N HIS A 426 -26.71 -8.59 -2.37
CA HIS A 426 -25.49 -9.13 -2.98
C HIS A 426 -25.91 -10.03 -4.14
N VAL A 427 -26.51 -9.42 -5.17
CA VAL A 427 -27.05 -10.13 -6.35
C VAL A 427 -26.15 -9.91 -7.56
N ASP A 428 -26.23 -10.84 -8.51
CA ASP A 428 -25.57 -10.69 -9.80
C ASP A 428 -26.32 -9.65 -10.65
N CYS A 429 -25.71 -8.49 -10.85
CA CYS A 429 -26.24 -7.38 -11.62
C CYS A 429 -26.02 -7.51 -13.13
N THR A 430 -25.48 -8.62 -13.64
CA THR A 430 -25.38 -8.87 -15.08
C THR A 430 -26.70 -9.31 -15.70
N ALA A 431 -27.64 -9.79 -14.89
CA ALA A 431 -28.95 -10.19 -15.36
C ALA A 431 -29.80 -8.94 -15.72
N PRO A 432 -30.40 -8.86 -16.93
CA PRO A 432 -31.14 -7.68 -17.38
C PRO A 432 -32.33 -7.25 -16.51
N SER A 433 -32.80 -8.13 -15.64
CA SER A 433 -33.93 -7.89 -14.73
C SER A 433 -33.51 -7.71 -13.27
N ALA A 434 -32.20 -7.68 -12.97
CA ALA A 434 -31.72 -7.50 -11.61
C ALA A 434 -31.95 -6.04 -11.16
N ASP A 435 -32.50 -5.88 -9.97
CA ASP A 435 -32.53 -4.58 -9.31
C ASP A 435 -31.26 -4.41 -8.51
N CYS A 436 -30.36 -3.58 -9.02
CA CYS A 436 -29.06 -3.32 -8.43
C CYS A 436 -29.02 -2.04 -7.58
N SER A 437 -30.12 -1.33 -7.44
CA SER A 437 -30.20 -0.06 -6.70
C SER A 437 -29.87 -0.19 -5.21
N HIS A 438 -29.83 -1.41 -4.69
CA HIS A 438 -29.52 -1.74 -3.29
C HIS A 438 -28.31 -2.69 -3.19
N ASN A 439 -27.57 -2.88 -4.28
CA ASN A 439 -26.50 -3.85 -4.35
C ASN A 439 -25.18 -3.30 -3.84
N VAL A 440 -24.33 -4.20 -3.33
CA VAL A 440 -22.93 -3.96 -2.99
C VAL A 440 -22.10 -4.65 -4.05
N THR A 441 -21.41 -3.88 -4.91
CA THR A 441 -20.65 -4.44 -6.02
C THR A 441 -19.86 -3.36 -6.76
N GLU A 442 -18.66 -3.67 -7.23
CA GLU A 442 -17.95 -2.79 -8.16
C GLU A 442 -18.52 -2.89 -9.58
N VAL A 443 -18.22 -1.93 -10.43
CA VAL A 443 -18.61 -1.91 -11.83
C VAL A 443 -17.38 -2.07 -12.74
N ASN A 444 -17.30 -3.18 -13.45
CA ASN A 444 -16.16 -3.51 -14.30
C ASN A 444 -16.36 -3.03 -15.74
N ALA A 445 -15.45 -2.20 -16.25
CA ALA A 445 -15.49 -1.64 -17.59
C ALA A 445 -14.49 -2.32 -18.54
N ASN A 446 -14.99 -2.98 -19.58
CA ASN A 446 -14.14 -3.54 -20.64
C ASN A 446 -13.68 -2.44 -21.60
N LEU A 447 -12.53 -1.86 -21.33
CA LEU A 447 -11.97 -0.73 -22.08
C LEU A 447 -11.73 -1.06 -23.55
N ARG A 448 -11.30 -2.28 -23.89
CA ARG A 448 -11.09 -2.68 -25.29
C ARG A 448 -12.40 -2.74 -26.08
N GLY A 449 -13.42 -3.31 -25.48
CA GLY A 449 -14.73 -3.36 -26.11
C GLY A 449 -15.37 -1.98 -26.28
N LEU A 450 -15.26 -1.14 -25.28
CA LEU A 450 -15.76 0.25 -25.33
C LEU A 450 -15.04 1.06 -26.40
N LEU A 451 -13.71 1.00 -26.48
CA LEU A 451 -12.92 1.66 -27.53
C LEU A 451 -13.36 1.20 -28.93
N ALA A 452 -13.43 -0.10 -29.15
CA ALA A 452 -13.83 -0.64 -30.45
C ALA A 452 -15.23 -0.22 -30.86
N THR A 453 -16.18 -0.20 -29.93
CA THR A 453 -17.60 0.11 -30.22
C THR A 453 -17.89 1.61 -30.30
N GLN A 454 -17.30 2.42 -29.45
CA GLN A 454 -17.61 3.85 -29.38
C GLN A 454 -16.75 4.71 -30.30
N THR A 455 -15.48 4.33 -30.50
CA THR A 455 -14.54 5.15 -31.27
C THR A 455 -14.03 4.47 -32.54
N GLY A 456 -14.25 3.17 -32.69
CA GLY A 456 -13.68 2.37 -33.76
C GLY A 456 -12.18 2.13 -33.60
N ASN A 457 -11.56 2.51 -32.47
CA ASN A 457 -10.16 2.32 -32.23
C ASN A 457 -9.86 0.87 -31.84
N THR A 458 -9.03 0.20 -32.65
CA THR A 458 -8.62 -1.20 -32.47
C THR A 458 -7.11 -1.33 -32.27
N THR A 459 -6.42 -0.24 -31.92
CA THR A 459 -4.99 -0.26 -31.60
C THR A 459 -4.72 -1.30 -30.50
N PRO A 460 -3.79 -2.22 -30.69
CA PRO A 460 -3.49 -3.23 -29.67
C PRO A 460 -2.88 -2.60 -28.42
N PHE A 461 -3.37 -3.01 -27.27
CA PHE A 461 -2.90 -2.57 -25.96
C PHE A 461 -3.26 -3.57 -24.87
N GLN A 462 -2.62 -3.43 -23.73
CA GLN A 462 -3.00 -4.05 -22.46
C GLN A 462 -3.08 -2.96 -21.39
N VAL A 463 -3.84 -3.25 -20.33
CA VAL A 463 -3.77 -2.44 -19.11
C VAL A 463 -3.28 -3.31 -17.94
N HIS A 464 -2.63 -2.69 -16.98
CA HIS A 464 -2.71 -3.18 -15.62
C HIS A 464 -4.10 -2.78 -15.13
N ALA A 465 -4.95 -3.79 -14.90
CA ALA A 465 -6.36 -3.57 -14.54
C ALA A 465 -6.45 -2.95 -13.16
N ASP A 466 -7.25 -1.92 -13.02
CA ASP A 466 -7.33 -1.09 -11.82
C ASP A 466 -8.50 -0.09 -11.92
N MET A 467 -8.85 0.62 -10.85
CA MET A 467 -9.60 1.86 -10.89
C MET A 467 -8.80 2.97 -11.62
N ALA A 468 -7.48 2.95 -11.52
CA ALA A 468 -6.57 3.78 -12.31
C ALA A 468 -5.75 2.93 -13.29
N PRO A 469 -6.37 2.35 -14.34
CA PRO A 469 -5.69 1.44 -15.24
C PRO A 469 -4.48 2.10 -15.90
N ALA A 470 -3.33 1.41 -15.80
CA ALA A 470 -2.11 1.81 -16.47
C ALA A 470 -2.06 1.18 -17.86
N PHE A 471 -1.99 2.01 -18.91
CA PHE A 471 -2.07 1.60 -20.31
C PHE A 471 -0.69 1.32 -20.91
N TYR A 472 -0.58 0.21 -21.61
CA TYR A 472 0.62 -0.21 -22.36
C TYR A 472 0.22 -0.49 -23.80
N LEU A 473 0.49 0.48 -24.70
CA LEU A 473 0.23 0.34 -26.14
C LEU A 473 1.32 -0.53 -26.77
N ASP A 474 0.91 -1.51 -27.57
CA ASP A 474 1.86 -2.37 -28.27
C ASP A 474 2.79 -1.54 -29.18
N GLY A 475 4.07 -1.92 -29.20
CA GLY A 475 5.11 -1.19 -29.90
C GLY A 475 5.73 -0.04 -29.08
N ASN A 476 5.27 0.20 -27.86
CA ASN A 476 5.77 1.25 -26.97
C ASN A 476 5.98 2.60 -27.70
N PRO A 477 4.94 3.16 -28.32
CA PRO A 477 5.07 4.38 -29.11
C PRO A 477 5.47 5.56 -28.22
N ALA A 478 6.19 6.53 -28.82
CA ALA A 478 6.57 7.74 -28.10
C ALA A 478 5.34 8.48 -27.54
N PRO A 479 5.46 9.17 -26.41
CA PRO A 479 4.34 9.88 -25.78
C PRO A 479 3.69 10.95 -26.66
N ASP A 480 4.47 11.57 -27.56
CA ASP A 480 4.01 12.59 -28.50
C ASP A 480 3.61 12.02 -29.88
N ALA A 481 3.72 10.71 -30.07
CA ALA A 481 3.34 10.08 -31.32
C ALA A 481 1.85 10.29 -31.63
N PRO A 482 1.46 10.51 -32.90
CA PRO A 482 0.06 10.70 -33.27
C PRO A 482 -0.86 9.58 -32.80
N ILE A 483 -0.39 8.34 -32.83
CA ILE A 483 -1.15 7.16 -32.36
C ILE A 483 -1.41 7.23 -30.86
N THR A 484 -0.41 7.60 -30.06
CA THR A 484 -0.55 7.78 -28.60
C THR A 484 -1.56 8.87 -28.29
N ARG A 485 -1.38 10.06 -28.90
CA ARG A 485 -2.27 11.20 -28.67
C ARG A 485 -3.70 10.97 -29.16
N GLN A 486 -3.90 10.15 -30.21
CA GLN A 486 -5.24 9.76 -30.63
C GLN A 486 -5.86 8.78 -29.64
N PHE A 487 -5.09 7.78 -29.21
CA PHE A 487 -5.58 6.77 -28.27
C PHE A 487 -5.99 7.38 -26.94
N GLU A 488 -5.23 8.32 -26.39
CA GLU A 488 -5.59 9.09 -25.18
C GLU A 488 -6.91 9.84 -25.35
N ARG A 489 -7.13 10.49 -26.51
CA ARG A 489 -8.41 11.18 -26.76
C ARG A 489 -9.58 10.21 -26.82
N ASP A 490 -9.37 9.06 -27.43
CA ASP A 490 -10.41 8.05 -27.58
C ASP A 490 -10.78 7.46 -26.20
N VAL A 491 -9.79 7.09 -25.37
CA VAL A 491 -10.01 6.65 -23.99
C VAL A 491 -10.72 7.72 -23.17
N GLY A 492 -10.23 8.95 -23.20
CA GLY A 492 -10.84 10.07 -22.47
C GLY A 492 -12.25 10.45 -22.92
N SER A 493 -12.76 9.88 -24.02
CA SER A 493 -14.13 10.10 -24.51
C SER A 493 -15.11 8.99 -24.15
N LEU A 494 -14.64 7.88 -23.55
CA LEU A 494 -15.49 6.73 -23.25
C LEU A 494 -16.55 7.04 -22.21
N THR A 495 -17.71 6.43 -22.42
CA THR A 495 -18.85 6.48 -21.49
C THR A 495 -19.34 5.07 -21.17
N ALA A 496 -19.98 4.92 -20.02
CA ALA A 496 -20.64 3.67 -19.63
C ALA A 496 -21.96 3.98 -18.91
N THR A 497 -22.90 3.05 -18.97
CA THR A 497 -24.10 3.12 -18.14
C THR A 497 -23.85 2.30 -16.87
N ASN A 498 -23.88 2.97 -15.73
CA ASN A 498 -23.72 2.36 -14.43
C ASN A 498 -24.96 1.50 -14.12
N PRO A 499 -24.82 0.20 -13.90
CA PRO A 499 -25.96 -0.68 -13.66
C PRO A 499 -26.62 -0.47 -12.29
N ILE A 500 -25.95 0.18 -11.36
CA ILE A 500 -26.47 0.47 -10.02
C ILE A 500 -27.34 1.71 -10.06
N THR A 501 -26.86 2.79 -10.68
CA THR A 501 -27.53 4.10 -10.71
C THR A 501 -28.43 4.29 -11.92
N GLY A 502 -28.19 3.53 -13.01
CA GLY A 502 -28.84 3.72 -14.31
C GLY A 502 -28.40 4.97 -15.06
N GLN A 503 -27.41 5.70 -14.56
CA GLN A 503 -26.86 6.89 -15.20
C GLN A 503 -25.83 6.50 -16.27
N THR A 504 -25.64 7.37 -17.25
CA THR A 504 -24.54 7.25 -18.20
C THR A 504 -23.42 8.18 -17.76
N ASP A 505 -22.31 7.59 -17.36
CA ASP A 505 -21.17 8.28 -16.82
C ASP A 505 -20.06 8.41 -17.87
N ARG A 506 -19.22 9.40 -17.72
CA ARG A 506 -17.95 9.46 -18.41
C ARG A 506 -16.95 8.64 -17.61
N LEU A 507 -16.32 7.64 -18.25
CA LEU A 507 -15.40 6.73 -17.55
C LEU A 507 -14.13 7.43 -17.09
N SER A 508 -13.54 8.30 -17.91
CA SER A 508 -12.30 9.00 -17.56
C SER A 508 -12.65 10.23 -16.73
N ASP A 509 -12.31 10.22 -15.45
CA ASP A 509 -12.30 11.44 -14.64
C ASP A 509 -11.00 12.23 -14.91
N LYS A 510 -9.85 11.56 -14.90
CA LYS A 510 -8.56 12.21 -15.15
C LYS A 510 -7.57 11.34 -15.91
N LEU A 511 -7.45 11.59 -17.20
CA LEU A 511 -6.37 10.99 -17.98
C LEU A 511 -5.05 11.72 -17.69
N VAL A 512 -4.03 10.95 -17.33
CA VAL A 512 -2.70 11.42 -16.95
C VAL A 512 -1.73 10.99 -18.02
N ASP A 513 -1.39 11.91 -18.92
CA ASP A 513 -0.40 11.71 -19.97
C ASP A 513 1.04 11.71 -19.39
N ARG A 514 2.02 11.56 -20.24
CA ARG A 514 3.43 11.49 -19.82
C ARG A 514 3.87 12.66 -18.91
N VAL A 515 3.35 13.85 -19.14
CA VAL A 515 3.69 15.04 -18.32
C VAL A 515 3.03 14.94 -16.94
N GLY A 516 1.78 14.50 -16.92
CA GLY A 516 1.08 14.25 -15.65
C GLY A 516 1.72 13.11 -14.86
N MET A 517 2.09 12.00 -15.53
CA MET A 517 2.77 10.89 -14.88
C MET A 517 4.13 11.30 -14.30
N ASP A 518 4.89 12.14 -14.99
CA ASP A 518 6.15 12.66 -14.46
C ASP A 518 5.91 13.50 -13.18
N ALA A 519 4.87 14.31 -13.18
CA ALA A 519 4.48 15.11 -12.02
C ALA A 519 3.96 14.27 -10.83
N LEU A 520 3.42 13.09 -11.10
CA LEU A 520 2.91 12.15 -10.08
C LEU A 520 3.90 11.01 -9.77
N HIS A 521 5.15 11.13 -10.20
CA HIS A 521 6.19 10.12 -9.97
C HIS A 521 5.85 8.71 -10.49
N MET A 522 5.05 8.62 -11.55
CA MET A 522 4.70 7.35 -12.22
C MET A 522 5.66 6.95 -13.33
N VAL A 523 6.57 7.85 -13.70
CA VAL A 523 7.64 7.56 -14.68
C VAL A 523 8.78 6.88 -13.94
N THR A 524 8.80 5.57 -14.00
CA THR A 524 9.71 4.76 -13.18
C THR A 524 11.16 4.84 -13.66
N GLY A 525 12.11 4.59 -12.77
CA GLY A 525 13.52 4.46 -13.09
C GLY A 525 13.82 3.30 -14.03
N ASP A 526 12.93 2.31 -14.11
CA ASP A 526 12.91 1.26 -15.14
C ASP A 526 11.98 1.68 -16.30
N PRO A 527 12.53 2.10 -17.46
CA PRO A 527 11.73 2.57 -18.58
C PRO A 527 10.75 1.54 -19.14
N LEU A 528 11.04 0.25 -18.97
CA LEU A 528 10.16 -0.81 -19.45
C LEU A 528 8.91 -0.95 -18.58
N ARG A 529 8.96 -0.60 -17.30
CA ARG A 529 7.80 -0.61 -16.40
C ARG A 529 6.92 0.63 -16.55
N THR A 530 7.43 1.69 -17.15
CA THR A 530 6.66 2.93 -17.31
C THR A 530 5.51 2.72 -18.31
N PRO A 531 4.26 2.94 -17.91
CA PRO A 531 3.12 2.84 -18.82
C PRO A 531 3.15 3.95 -19.90
N THR A 532 2.37 3.78 -20.95
CA THR A 532 2.17 4.83 -21.96
C THR A 532 1.48 6.04 -21.35
N PHE A 533 0.41 5.80 -20.59
CA PHE A 533 -0.31 6.78 -19.77
C PHE A 533 -1.13 6.02 -18.71
N VAL A 534 -1.71 6.76 -17.75
CA VAL A 534 -2.65 6.24 -16.73
C VAL A 534 -3.96 7.00 -16.85
N ASP A 535 -5.09 6.34 -16.66
CA ASP A 535 -6.39 6.99 -16.62
C ASP A 535 -7.06 6.71 -15.27
N PHE A 536 -7.26 7.73 -14.47
CA PHE A 536 -8.10 7.64 -13.28
C PHE A 536 -9.55 7.63 -13.75
N LEU A 537 -10.23 6.54 -13.53
CA LEU A 537 -11.64 6.38 -13.89
C LEU A 537 -12.54 7.09 -12.88
N ASP A 538 -13.80 7.23 -13.22
CA ASP A 538 -14.86 7.53 -12.27
C ASP A 538 -14.86 6.46 -11.16
N ASP A 539 -15.04 6.86 -9.91
CA ASP A 539 -14.75 6.04 -8.72
C ASP A 539 -15.57 4.75 -8.64
N ASP A 540 -16.72 4.69 -9.33
CA ASP A 540 -17.54 3.47 -9.39
C ASP A 540 -16.94 2.37 -10.31
N TYR A 541 -15.90 2.68 -11.11
CA TYR A 541 -15.48 1.78 -12.19
C TYR A 541 -14.07 1.20 -12.00
N PHE A 542 -13.97 -0.10 -12.30
CA PHE A 542 -12.71 -0.82 -12.43
C PHE A 542 -12.44 -1.16 -13.90
N GLY A 543 -11.32 -0.69 -14.46
CA GLY A 543 -11.00 -0.82 -15.88
C GLY A 543 -10.15 -2.05 -16.19
N PHE A 544 -10.54 -2.84 -17.19
CA PHE A 544 -9.79 -4.02 -17.64
C PHE A 544 -9.81 -4.19 -19.16
N THR A 545 -8.95 -5.08 -19.68
CA THR A 545 -8.96 -5.46 -21.10
C THR A 545 -9.65 -6.81 -21.31
N GLY A 546 -10.89 -6.77 -21.78
CA GLY A 546 -11.65 -7.94 -22.18
C GLY A 546 -11.67 -8.14 -23.71
N PRO A 547 -12.58 -8.98 -24.22
CA PRO A 547 -12.81 -9.14 -25.65
C PRO A 547 -13.23 -7.82 -26.33
N PRO A 548 -12.84 -7.60 -27.60
CA PRO A 548 -13.20 -6.38 -28.32
C PRO A 548 -14.68 -6.35 -28.77
N ASP A 549 -15.35 -7.50 -28.75
CA ASP A 549 -16.72 -7.73 -29.19
C ASP A 549 -17.72 -7.83 -28.04
N CYS A 550 -17.48 -7.13 -26.96
CA CYS A 550 -18.40 -7.11 -25.82
C CYS A 550 -19.77 -6.56 -26.21
N ALA A 551 -20.83 -7.16 -25.65
CA ALA A 551 -22.16 -6.62 -25.79
C ALA A 551 -22.27 -5.22 -25.16
N SER A 552 -22.99 -4.28 -25.81
CA SER A 552 -23.30 -3.01 -25.19
C SER A 552 -24.16 -3.26 -23.92
N PRO A 553 -23.84 -2.63 -22.80
CA PRO A 553 -22.99 -1.44 -22.62
C PRO A 553 -21.50 -1.68 -22.39
N CYS A 554 -20.98 -2.90 -22.50
CA CYS A 554 -19.58 -3.25 -22.20
C CYS A 554 -19.14 -3.00 -20.73
N VAL A 555 -20.10 -2.94 -19.87
CA VAL A 555 -19.94 -2.79 -18.44
C VAL A 555 -20.67 -3.93 -17.78
N THR A 556 -20.04 -4.58 -16.86
CA THR A 556 -20.66 -5.64 -16.06
C THR A 556 -20.49 -5.29 -14.60
N ALA A 557 -21.58 -5.33 -13.87
CA ALA A 557 -21.46 -5.45 -12.42
C ALA A 557 -20.96 -6.86 -12.12
N PRO A 558 -20.12 -7.05 -11.10
CA PRO A 558 -19.47 -8.34 -10.86
C PRO A 558 -20.49 -9.43 -10.53
N GLY A 559 -20.47 -10.45 -11.27
CA GLY A 559 -21.25 -11.67 -11.06
C GLY A 559 -20.56 -12.90 -11.57
N SER A 560 -19.71 -12.78 -12.55
CA SER A 560 -19.09 -13.95 -13.18
C SER A 560 -17.57 -13.90 -13.25
N TRP A 561 -16.93 -12.74 -13.00
CA TRP A 561 -15.52 -12.60 -13.31
C TRP A 561 -14.62 -12.38 -12.10
N SER A 562 -15.02 -11.58 -11.23
CA SER A 562 -14.31 -11.42 -9.98
C SER A 562 -15.36 -11.18 -8.95
N HIS A 563 -15.66 -12.08 -8.21
CA HIS A 563 -16.05 -11.76 -6.89
C HIS A 563 -17.22 -10.78 -6.77
N ALA A 564 -18.42 -11.28 -6.65
CA ALA A 564 -19.50 -10.64 -5.93
C ALA A 564 -19.05 -10.13 -4.55
N THR A 565 -17.76 -9.83 -4.40
CA THR A 565 -17.06 -9.73 -3.13
C THR A 565 -16.23 -8.46 -3.04
N PHE A 566 -16.04 -7.72 -4.12
CA PHE A 566 -15.32 -6.47 -4.09
C PHE A 566 -16.27 -5.30 -4.39
N ALA A 567 -16.25 -4.27 -3.56
CA ALA A 567 -17.09 -3.09 -3.71
C ALA A 567 -16.45 -1.81 -3.16
N TRP A 568 -15.16 -1.88 -2.85
CA TRP A 568 -14.44 -0.78 -2.24
C TRP A 568 -13.26 -0.42 -3.13
N ASN A 569 -13.52 0.50 -4.08
CA ASN A 569 -12.52 0.89 -5.07
C ASN A 569 -11.48 1.84 -4.49
N HIS A 570 -10.23 1.57 -4.80
CA HIS A 570 -9.09 2.40 -4.44
C HIS A 570 -8.14 2.54 -5.65
N GLY A 571 -7.07 3.33 -5.52
CA GLY A 571 -6.20 3.70 -6.64
C GLY A 571 -6.56 5.04 -7.26
N GLY A 572 -7.66 5.65 -6.83
CA GLY A 572 -8.12 6.97 -7.25
C GLY A 572 -7.43 8.14 -6.55
N TYR A 573 -7.99 9.33 -6.75
CA TYR A 573 -7.46 10.56 -6.12
C TYR A 573 -8.57 11.45 -5.53
N THR A 574 -9.77 10.93 -5.45
CA THR A 574 -10.89 11.64 -4.82
C THR A 574 -10.70 11.75 -3.30
N PRO A 575 -11.30 12.74 -2.64
CA PRO A 575 -11.05 12.98 -1.22
C PRO A 575 -11.45 11.86 -0.28
N ASP A 576 -12.36 10.98 -0.66
CA ASP A 576 -12.77 9.79 0.09
C ASP A 576 -11.74 8.66 0.00
N ILE A 577 -10.94 8.63 -1.06
CA ILE A 577 -9.86 7.67 -1.26
C ILE A 577 -8.53 8.19 -0.66
N VAL A 578 -8.15 9.43 -1.01
CA VAL A 578 -6.78 9.92 -0.70
C VAL A 578 -6.63 10.59 0.65
N ARG A 579 -7.73 10.98 1.30
CA ARG A 579 -7.66 11.64 2.60
C ARG A 579 -7.75 10.63 3.73
N ILE A 580 -6.60 10.24 4.22
CA ILE A 580 -6.40 9.29 5.30
C ILE A 580 -6.21 9.99 6.66
N TRP A 581 -5.92 9.21 7.66
CA TRP A 581 -5.62 9.69 9.01
C TRP A 581 -4.32 9.09 9.52
N ALA A 582 -3.68 9.78 10.47
CA ALA A 582 -2.54 9.22 11.18
C ALA A 582 -2.63 9.55 12.68
N GLY A 583 -2.44 8.53 13.51
CA GLY A 583 -2.34 8.62 14.95
C GLY A 583 -0.89 8.52 15.41
N VAL A 584 -0.40 9.49 16.18
CA VAL A 584 0.93 9.46 16.74
C VAL A 584 0.86 9.56 18.25
N VAL A 585 1.46 8.58 18.95
CA VAL A 585 1.51 8.54 20.43
C VAL A 585 2.93 8.21 20.85
N GLY A 586 3.46 8.93 21.85
CA GLY A 586 4.78 8.62 22.39
C GLY A 586 5.49 9.80 23.03
N PRO A 587 6.72 9.59 23.50
CA PRO A 587 7.50 10.63 24.16
C PRO A 587 7.73 11.85 23.25
N GLY A 588 7.38 13.03 23.75
CA GLY A 588 7.53 14.29 23.01
C GLY A 588 6.38 14.61 22.06
N VAL A 589 5.45 13.70 21.84
CA VAL A 589 4.24 13.96 21.06
C VAL A 589 3.30 14.86 21.86
N GLN A 590 2.83 15.94 21.24
CA GLN A 590 1.88 16.83 21.90
C GLN A 590 0.49 16.21 21.89
N HIS A 591 -0.14 16.17 23.04
CA HIS A 591 -1.54 15.86 23.14
C HIS A 591 -2.38 17.05 22.62
N ARG A 592 -2.89 16.93 21.41
CA ARG A 592 -3.85 17.90 20.84
C ARG A 592 -5.25 17.29 20.89
N ARG A 593 -6.10 17.83 21.74
CA ARG A 593 -7.54 17.59 21.58
C ARG A 593 -7.99 18.40 20.39
N ASP A 594 -8.60 17.79 19.41
CA ASP A 594 -9.32 18.50 18.36
C ASP A 594 -10.40 19.35 19.03
N GLY A 595 -10.05 20.60 19.26
CA GLY A 595 -11.01 21.60 19.66
C GLY A 595 -11.91 21.87 18.49
N ALA A 596 -13.08 21.26 18.47
CA ALA A 596 -14.14 21.66 17.58
C ALA A 596 -14.21 23.19 17.55
N GLY A 597 -13.80 23.80 16.44
CA GLY A 597 -14.17 25.15 16.10
C GLY A 597 -13.41 26.32 16.69
N ARG A 598 -12.11 26.27 16.91
CA ARG A 598 -11.30 27.47 16.89
C ARG A 598 -10.62 27.61 15.53
N ARG A 599 -11.30 28.29 14.62
CA ARG A 599 -10.61 28.92 13.49
C ARG A 599 -9.54 29.83 14.09
N ASP A 600 -8.29 29.45 14.01
CA ASP A 600 -7.18 30.34 14.25
C ASP A 600 -7.32 31.50 13.25
N ARG A 601 -7.86 32.59 13.74
CA ARG A 601 -7.73 33.86 13.04
C ARG A 601 -6.23 34.13 12.99
N PRO A 602 -5.64 34.28 11.80
CA PRO A 602 -4.23 34.67 11.72
C PRO A 602 -4.04 35.87 12.59
N GLY A 603 -3.13 35.76 13.56
CA GLY A 603 -2.84 36.80 14.53
C GLY A 603 -2.51 38.10 13.78
N ARG A 604 -3.34 39.11 13.95
CA ARG A 604 -2.96 40.46 13.52
C ARG A 604 -1.66 40.78 14.24
N PRO A 605 -0.61 41.19 13.52
CA PRO A 605 0.59 41.72 14.18
C PRO A 605 0.15 42.88 15.07
N ARG A 606 0.46 42.78 16.36
CA ARG A 606 0.32 43.93 17.28
C ARG A 606 1.29 44.99 16.82
N CYS A 607 0.81 45.95 16.07
CA CYS A 607 1.56 47.20 15.87
C CYS A 607 1.78 47.87 17.23
N GLY A 608 3.05 47.90 17.64
CA GLY A 608 3.50 48.73 18.74
C GLY A 608 3.10 50.19 18.47
N ARG A 609 2.67 50.87 19.51
CA ARG A 609 2.27 52.27 19.49
C ARG A 609 3.34 53.12 18.81
N CYS A 610 3.01 53.70 17.66
CA CYS A 610 3.69 54.92 17.20
C CYS A 610 2.98 56.14 17.81
N PRO A 611 3.69 57.07 18.48
CA PRO A 611 3.10 58.31 18.90
C PRO A 611 3.02 59.25 17.70
N GLY A 612 1.81 59.61 17.28
CA GLY A 612 1.64 60.68 16.32
C GLY A 612 0.62 60.52 15.18
N CYS A 613 -0.51 59.87 15.37
CA CYS A 613 -1.61 60.00 14.41
C CYS A 613 -2.89 60.46 15.07
N SER A 614 -3.20 61.76 14.88
CA SER A 614 -4.44 62.40 15.27
C SER A 614 -5.62 61.94 14.39
N ARG A 615 -6.76 61.72 15.03
CA ARG A 615 -8.04 61.42 14.39
C ARG A 615 -8.55 62.63 13.58
N ARG A 616 -8.94 62.42 12.35
CA ARG A 616 -10.05 63.16 11.73
C ARG A 616 -10.90 62.18 10.92
N GLY A 617 -12.19 62.16 11.22
CA GLY A 617 -13.19 61.33 10.57
C GLY A 617 -13.72 61.94 9.28
N SER A 618 -14.29 61.07 8.45
CA SER A 618 -15.54 61.40 7.74
C SER A 618 -16.11 60.12 7.10
N ARG A 619 -17.38 59.92 7.37
CA ARG A 619 -18.23 58.93 6.68
C ARG A 619 -18.49 59.41 5.26
N ARG A 620 -18.38 58.51 4.29
CA ARG A 620 -19.25 58.55 3.10
C ARG A 620 -19.46 57.11 2.56
N ARG A 621 -20.73 56.76 2.32
CA ARG A 621 -21.22 55.64 1.55
C ARG A 621 -21.01 55.91 0.04
N TRP A 622 -20.89 54.85 -0.71
CA TRP A 622 -21.25 54.60 -2.10
C TRP A 622 -20.65 53.22 -2.46
N GLY A 623 -21.28 52.20 -2.95
CA GLY A 623 -22.14 52.14 -4.12
C GLY A 623 -21.42 51.20 -5.13
N ALA A 624 -22.04 50.07 -5.47
CA ALA A 624 -21.55 49.02 -6.36
C ALA A 624 -21.12 49.57 -7.73
N THR A 625 -20.10 48.98 -8.32
CA THR A 625 -20.09 48.50 -9.72
C THR A 625 -18.81 47.71 -10.05
N THR A 626 -19.01 46.60 -10.74
CA THR A 626 -18.06 45.75 -11.48
C THR A 626 -17.08 46.52 -12.34
N THR A 627 -15.84 46.09 -12.42
CA THR A 627 -15.12 45.85 -13.68
C THR A 627 -13.73 45.19 -13.46
N LEU A 628 -13.39 44.24 -14.33
CA LEU A 628 -12.07 43.59 -14.48
C LEU A 628 -10.96 44.61 -14.72
N ALA A 629 -9.79 44.35 -14.18
CA ALA A 629 -8.52 44.63 -14.85
C ALA A 629 -7.35 43.83 -14.23
N ARG A 630 -6.58 43.24 -15.11
CA ARG A 630 -5.26 42.61 -14.92
C ARG A 630 -4.25 43.62 -14.40
N SER A 631 -3.28 43.20 -13.58
CA SER A 631 -1.87 43.20 -14.00
C SER A 631 -0.88 43.15 -12.84
N HIS A 632 0.15 42.39 -13.11
CA HIS A 632 1.56 42.58 -12.79
C HIS A 632 2.12 42.36 -11.37
N ARG A 633 3.03 41.42 -11.39
CA ARG A 633 4.12 41.02 -10.50
C ARG A 633 4.95 42.20 -9.94
N SER A 634 5.43 42.04 -8.76
CA SER A 634 6.82 42.41 -8.46
C SER A 634 7.36 41.59 -7.31
N TRP A 635 8.49 40.96 -7.57
CA TRP A 635 9.36 40.27 -6.64
C TRP A 635 10.09 41.29 -5.77
N CYS A 636 10.18 41.04 -4.48
CA CYS A 636 11.21 41.65 -3.64
C CYS A 636 11.97 40.56 -2.92
N SER A 637 13.21 40.36 -3.32
CA SER A 637 14.24 39.62 -2.57
C SER A 637 14.77 40.49 -1.43
N PRO A 638 15.16 39.92 -0.27
CA PRO A 638 16.04 40.58 0.65
C PRO A 638 17.49 40.12 0.43
N VAL A 639 18.36 41.08 0.26
CA VAL A 639 19.81 40.94 0.36
C VAL A 639 20.24 41.22 1.81
N GLY A 640 21.05 40.33 2.34
CA GLY A 640 22.19 40.41 3.24
C GLY A 640 22.15 41.20 4.54
N ARG A 641 22.38 40.56 5.60
CA ARG A 641 23.62 40.51 6.45
C ARG A 641 23.48 39.42 7.49
#